data_9ae019d220c15ea1242ebfa21bdc4cb3
#
_entry.id   9ae019d220c15ea1242ebfa21bdc4cb3
#
_cell.length_a   1.000
_cell.length_b   1.000
_cell.length_c   1.000
_cell.angle_alpha   90.00
_cell.angle_beta   90.00
_cell.angle_gamma   90.00
#
_symmetry.space_group_name_H-M   'P 1'
#
loop_
_entity.id
_entity.type
_entity.pdbx_description
1 polymer ?
#
loop_
_entity_poly.entity_id
_entity_poly.type
_entity_poly.pdbx_seq_one_letter_code
_entity_poly.pdbx_strand_id
1 'polypeptide(L)'
;ILEGDYETALDVARQQVENGAQIIDINMDEAMLDSKQAMITFLNLIASEPDISRVPIMIDSSKWEVIEAGLKCVQGKAIVNSISLKEGEALFLHQAKLIKRYGAATVVMAFDETGQADTQARKVEICQRSYKLLTEDIGFPPEDIIFDPNIFAVATGIEEHDNYAVDFIEATREIRKTCPYSHISGGLSNISFSFRGNNPVREAMHSVFLYHAIRAGMDMAIVNAGQLEVYDEIPPELREAVEDVILNRRSDATERLLDIAPNYQGDGKAAAKEDLSWREQDVNKRLEHALVKGITDYIIDDTEEARQQAERPLHVIEGPLMDGMNVVGDLFGEGKMFLPQVVKSARVMKKAVAHLQPFIEEEKSDDAKSNGKILLATVKGDVHDIGKNIVGVVLQCNNFEVIDLGVMVPAATILQTAKDENVDMIGLSGLITPSLDEMVHVAKEMERQGFEIPLLIGGATTSKAHTAVKIEQNYHAPVSYVPNASRAVGVCQRLLNKASRDIYAKELAKEYETVREQHARKKPRSKPVTLAQARDNAFKPDFNTLPVKPATLGVTPVTADLATLRNYIDWTPFFLTWSLAGKYPRILNDDVVGEQAQSLFNDANAMLDKIIEDNTLQAKGVIGLFPANRVGDDVEIYSDESRTKVSGVGHHLRQQTLKDKFANYCLADFVAEKSSGIEDYVGAFAVTGGIGEDELADSYIQAGDDYNGIMVKAVADRLAEAFAEYLHEQVRKHYWGYAKDEALSNEALIREKYQGIRPAPGYAACPEHTEKQLIWDLLSVEAHTGMKLTESYAMWPGASVSGWYFAHPDAKYFAVAKIQSDQVEDYAKRKGWTLEEAEKWLGPNLSD
;
A
#
# COMPACT_ATOMS: atom_id res chain seq x y z
N ILE A 1 -0.42 16.85 16.43
CA ILE A 1 -0.78 17.86 15.41
C ILE A 1 -2.01 17.41 14.62
N LEU A 2 -2.13 16.15 14.21
CA LEU A 2 -3.34 15.62 13.54
C LEU A 2 -4.63 15.87 14.34
N GLU A 3 -4.55 15.81 15.66
CA GLU A 3 -5.65 16.07 16.59
C GLU A 3 -5.74 17.53 17.03
N GLY A 4 -4.92 18.41 16.46
CA GLY A 4 -4.85 19.83 16.82
C GLY A 4 -4.02 20.14 18.08
N ASP A 5 -3.33 19.15 18.64
CA ASP A 5 -2.45 19.31 19.80
C ASP A 5 -1.09 19.91 19.40
N TYR A 6 -1.03 21.20 19.28
CA TYR A 6 0.20 21.95 19.04
C TYR A 6 1.00 22.24 20.32
N GLU A 7 0.39 22.12 21.49
CA GLU A 7 1.05 22.35 22.78
C GLU A 7 2.10 21.28 23.05
N THR A 8 1.74 20.00 22.90
CA THR A 8 2.70 18.90 22.97
C THR A 8 3.81 19.02 21.93
N ALA A 9 3.50 19.47 20.71
CA ALA A 9 4.52 19.69 19.67
C ALA A 9 5.51 20.81 20.04
N LEU A 10 5.03 21.90 20.67
CA LEU A 10 5.89 22.97 21.20
C LEU A 10 6.78 22.48 22.35
N ASP A 11 6.26 21.62 23.22
CA ASP A 11 7.04 21.01 24.30
C ASP A 11 8.16 20.13 23.74
N VAL A 12 7.91 19.33 22.70
CA VAL A 12 8.95 18.56 22.01
C VAL A 12 10.03 19.47 21.43
N ALA A 13 9.64 20.54 20.73
CA ALA A 13 10.60 21.50 20.18
C ALA A 13 11.42 22.19 21.29
N ARG A 14 10.81 22.56 22.41
CA ARG A 14 11.48 23.14 23.58
C ARG A 14 12.50 22.16 24.17
N GLN A 15 12.14 20.91 24.36
CA GLN A 15 13.03 19.84 24.85
C GLN A 15 14.25 19.64 23.93
N GLN A 16 14.10 19.71 22.61
CA GLN A 16 15.24 19.62 21.70
C GLN A 16 16.22 20.78 21.91
N VAL A 17 15.73 22.01 22.09
CA VAL A 17 16.58 23.18 22.37
C VAL A 17 17.27 23.06 23.72
N GLU A 18 16.55 22.62 24.75
CA GLU A 18 17.09 22.40 26.12
C GLU A 18 18.18 21.30 26.11
N ASN A 19 18.01 20.25 25.29
CA ASN A 19 18.99 19.18 25.11
C ASN A 19 20.16 19.58 24.20
N GLY A 20 20.23 20.84 23.74
CA GLY A 20 21.38 21.41 23.06
C GLY A 20 21.29 21.48 21.53
N ALA A 21 20.13 21.27 20.95
CA ALA A 21 19.94 21.49 19.51
C ALA A 21 20.22 22.97 19.15
N GLN A 22 21.05 23.19 18.13
CA GLN A 22 21.38 24.53 17.64
C GLN A 22 20.46 24.98 16.50
N ILE A 23 19.71 24.05 15.89
CA ILE A 23 18.73 24.26 14.83
C ILE A 23 17.59 23.31 15.10
N ILE A 24 16.35 23.74 14.88
CA ILE A 24 15.17 22.87 14.95
C ILE A 24 14.72 22.56 13.52
N ASP A 25 14.67 21.28 13.18
CA ASP A 25 14.13 20.76 11.93
C ASP A 25 12.64 20.45 12.09
N ILE A 26 11.80 21.01 11.22
CA ILE A 26 10.34 20.91 11.28
C ILE A 26 9.82 20.30 10.00
N ASN A 27 9.25 19.08 10.11
CA ASN A 27 8.59 18.36 9.03
C ASN A 27 7.10 18.17 9.35
N MET A 28 6.24 18.53 8.39
CA MET A 28 4.78 18.36 8.47
C MET A 28 4.24 17.48 7.34
N ASP A 29 5.10 16.68 6.70
CA ASP A 29 4.73 15.80 5.59
C ASP A 29 4.04 14.53 6.10
N GLU A 30 2.76 14.64 6.40
CA GLU A 30 1.91 13.54 6.82
C GLU A 30 0.69 13.44 5.90
N ALA A 31 0.34 12.23 5.49
CA ALA A 31 -0.71 11.99 4.48
C ALA A 31 -2.10 12.50 4.89
N MET A 32 -2.40 12.53 6.18
CA MET A 32 -3.70 12.95 6.73
C MET A 32 -3.72 14.41 7.19
N LEU A 33 -2.62 15.13 7.04
CA LEU A 33 -2.45 16.52 7.48
C LEU A 33 -2.47 17.48 6.30
N ASP A 34 -3.12 18.64 6.43
CA ASP A 34 -2.83 19.78 5.57
C ASP A 34 -1.45 20.33 5.95
N SER A 35 -0.41 19.74 5.37
CA SER A 35 0.99 20.04 5.67
C SER A 35 1.31 21.54 5.60
N LYS A 36 0.71 22.24 4.62
CA LYS A 36 0.93 23.70 4.43
C LYS A 36 0.33 24.51 5.58
N GLN A 37 -0.92 24.22 5.93
CA GLN A 37 -1.58 24.95 7.02
C GLN A 37 -0.95 24.59 8.37
N ALA A 38 -0.60 23.34 8.60
CA ALA A 38 0.09 22.90 9.81
C ALA A 38 1.45 23.57 9.99
N MET A 39 2.25 23.66 8.92
CA MET A 39 3.54 24.36 8.92
C MET A 39 3.36 25.82 9.28
N ILE A 40 2.42 26.55 8.65
CA ILE A 40 2.12 27.96 8.96
C ILE A 40 1.73 28.12 10.43
N THR A 41 0.80 27.27 10.91
CA THR A 41 0.28 27.36 12.29
C THR A 41 1.40 27.13 13.30
N PHE A 42 2.18 26.07 13.12
CA PHE A 42 3.24 25.71 14.05
C PHE A 42 4.38 26.74 14.08
N LEU A 43 4.81 27.25 12.93
CA LEU A 43 5.84 28.29 12.87
C LEU A 43 5.40 29.61 13.52
N ASN A 44 4.12 29.99 13.37
CA ASN A 44 3.58 31.18 14.04
C ASN A 44 3.51 31.00 15.55
N LEU A 45 3.22 29.77 16.04
CA LEU A 45 3.25 29.45 17.48
C LEU A 45 4.70 29.50 18.00
N ILE A 46 5.66 28.88 17.31
CA ILE A 46 7.09 28.95 17.67
C ILE A 46 7.58 30.40 17.75
N ALA A 47 7.14 31.28 16.86
CA ALA A 47 7.56 32.69 16.87
C ALA A 47 7.19 33.42 18.16
N SER A 48 6.16 32.96 18.90
CA SER A 48 5.77 33.49 20.22
C SER A 48 6.47 32.82 21.40
N GLU A 49 7.31 31.78 21.16
CA GLU A 49 8.01 30.99 22.17
C GLU A 49 9.51 31.36 22.20
N PRO A 50 9.96 32.28 23.10
CA PRO A 50 11.36 32.76 23.12
C PRO A 50 12.38 31.64 23.32
N ASP A 51 12.03 30.61 24.10
CA ASP A 51 12.91 29.47 24.39
C ASP A 51 13.20 28.61 23.17
N ILE A 52 12.29 28.59 22.19
CA ILE A 52 12.45 27.86 20.94
C ILE A 52 12.95 28.79 19.83
N SER A 53 12.37 29.97 19.67
CA SER A 53 12.66 30.90 18.56
C SER A 53 14.06 31.53 18.62
N ARG A 54 14.83 31.31 19.68
CA ARG A 54 16.23 31.73 19.80
C ARG A 54 17.20 30.96 18.88
N VAL A 55 16.80 29.81 18.34
CA VAL A 55 17.58 29.00 17.39
C VAL A 55 16.99 29.11 15.98
N PRO A 56 17.81 28.96 14.92
CA PRO A 56 17.32 28.91 13.55
C PRO A 56 16.33 27.76 13.33
N ILE A 57 15.42 27.96 12.39
CA ILE A 57 14.44 26.94 11.96
C ILE A 57 14.85 26.37 10.61
N MET A 58 14.87 25.06 10.51
CA MET A 58 14.96 24.31 9.26
C MET A 58 13.55 23.88 8.84
N ILE A 59 13.13 24.26 7.64
CA ILE A 59 11.82 23.92 7.08
C ILE A 59 12.02 22.71 6.18
N ASP A 60 11.50 21.56 6.63
CA ASP A 60 11.63 20.28 5.93
C ASP A 60 10.31 19.88 5.29
N SER A 61 10.31 19.70 3.98
CA SER A 61 9.18 19.14 3.23
C SER A 61 9.60 18.65 1.85
N SER A 62 8.93 17.60 1.39
CA SER A 62 9.01 17.12 0.01
C SER A 62 8.26 18.01 -0.99
N LYS A 63 7.44 18.96 -0.49
CA LYS A 63 6.56 19.83 -1.30
C LYS A 63 7.03 21.28 -1.25
N TRP A 64 7.38 21.82 -2.42
CA TRP A 64 7.82 23.21 -2.51
C TRP A 64 6.82 24.24 -1.94
N GLU A 65 5.53 24.03 -2.13
CA GLU A 65 4.48 24.92 -1.61
C GLU A 65 4.44 25.00 -0.08
N VAL A 66 4.83 23.93 0.62
CA VAL A 66 4.95 23.89 2.08
C VAL A 66 6.20 24.65 2.51
N ILE A 67 7.34 24.42 1.84
CA ILE A 67 8.60 25.14 2.09
C ILE A 67 8.39 26.63 1.92
N GLU A 68 7.82 27.08 0.80
CA GLU A 68 7.62 28.51 0.54
C GLU A 68 6.65 29.15 1.54
N ALA A 69 5.60 28.43 1.95
CA ALA A 69 4.68 28.90 2.98
C ALA A 69 5.40 29.08 4.33
N GLY A 70 6.25 28.12 4.69
CA GLY A 70 7.07 28.20 5.90
C GLY A 70 8.08 29.36 5.87
N LEU A 71 8.75 29.58 4.75
CA LEU A 71 9.69 30.70 4.58
C LEU A 71 9.05 32.06 4.80
N LYS A 72 7.75 32.20 4.51
CA LYS A 72 6.99 33.44 4.76
C LYS A 72 6.67 33.67 6.23
N CYS A 73 6.80 32.65 7.09
CA CYS A 73 6.48 32.73 8.51
C CYS A 73 7.72 32.92 9.41
N VAL A 74 8.91 32.54 8.93
CA VAL A 74 10.14 32.55 9.73
C VAL A 74 10.81 33.91 9.72
N GLN A 75 11.25 34.37 10.89
CA GLN A 75 12.08 35.56 11.07
C GLN A 75 13.57 35.18 11.11
N GLY A 76 14.43 36.00 10.51
CA GLY A 76 15.86 35.75 10.45
C GLY A 76 16.25 34.74 9.37
N LYS A 77 17.43 34.11 9.51
CA LYS A 77 17.94 33.14 8.55
C LYS A 77 17.32 31.77 8.80
N ALA A 78 16.45 31.34 7.89
CA ALA A 78 15.94 29.98 7.86
C ALA A 78 16.84 29.04 7.05
N ILE A 79 16.60 27.74 7.15
CA ILE A 79 17.24 26.70 6.33
C ILE A 79 16.14 25.95 5.61
N VAL A 80 16.32 25.66 4.33
CA VAL A 80 15.40 24.83 3.54
C VAL A 80 15.97 23.42 3.45
N ASN A 81 15.19 22.41 3.82
CA ASN A 81 15.48 21.00 3.66
C ASN A 81 14.39 20.37 2.75
N SER A 82 14.63 20.03 1.49
CA SER A 82 15.86 20.18 0.71
C SER A 82 15.54 20.46 -0.76
N ILE A 83 16.56 20.81 -1.53
CA ILE A 83 16.51 20.81 -2.99
C ILE A 83 17.48 19.79 -3.57
N SER A 84 17.24 19.33 -4.80
CA SER A 84 18.11 18.37 -5.49
C SER A 84 17.98 18.47 -7.01
N LEU A 85 18.89 17.82 -7.72
CA LEU A 85 18.86 17.71 -9.18
C LEU A 85 17.93 16.60 -9.70
N LYS A 86 17.17 15.94 -8.82
CA LYS A 86 16.27 14.83 -9.16
C LYS A 86 15.32 15.15 -10.32
N GLU A 87 14.70 16.33 -10.29
CA GLU A 87 13.74 16.78 -11.30
C GLU A 87 14.41 17.69 -12.37
N GLY A 88 15.75 17.67 -12.44
CA GLY A 88 16.56 18.40 -13.39
C GLY A 88 16.98 19.80 -12.97
N GLU A 89 17.95 20.36 -13.70
CA GLU A 89 18.61 21.64 -13.38
C GLU A 89 17.65 22.84 -13.39
N ALA A 90 16.68 22.88 -14.30
CA ALA A 90 15.79 24.03 -14.42
C ALA A 90 14.96 24.27 -13.15
N LEU A 91 14.39 23.20 -12.54
CA LEU A 91 13.64 23.29 -11.30
C LEU A 91 14.57 23.59 -10.12
N PHE A 92 15.71 22.93 -10.05
CA PHE A 92 16.73 23.15 -9.03
C PHE A 92 17.17 24.64 -8.98
N LEU A 93 17.53 25.22 -10.13
CA LEU A 93 17.93 26.63 -10.23
C LEU A 93 16.78 27.59 -9.90
N HIS A 94 15.54 27.24 -10.28
CA HIS A 94 14.36 28.03 -9.94
C HIS A 94 14.14 28.09 -8.42
N GLN A 95 14.16 26.93 -7.74
CA GLN A 95 13.98 26.85 -6.31
C GLN A 95 15.13 27.57 -5.57
N ALA A 96 16.36 27.38 -5.99
CA ALA A 96 17.53 28.03 -5.40
C ALA A 96 17.46 29.57 -5.51
N LYS A 97 16.97 30.13 -6.64
CA LYS A 97 16.74 31.58 -6.79
C LYS A 97 15.72 32.09 -5.79
N LEU A 98 14.65 31.33 -5.54
CA LEU A 98 13.63 31.72 -4.56
C LEU A 98 14.19 31.65 -3.14
N ILE A 99 14.92 30.58 -2.77
CA ILE A 99 15.57 30.44 -1.46
C ILE A 99 16.52 31.62 -1.19
N LYS A 100 17.39 31.94 -2.17
CA LYS A 100 18.28 33.10 -2.08
C LYS A 100 17.51 34.41 -1.88
N ARG A 101 16.36 34.58 -2.55
CA ARG A 101 15.50 35.79 -2.41
C ARG A 101 14.93 35.90 -1.00
N TYR A 102 14.56 34.75 -0.34
CA TYR A 102 14.13 34.72 1.05
C TYR A 102 15.30 34.90 2.05
N GLY A 103 16.54 34.87 1.60
CA GLY A 103 17.73 34.99 2.45
C GLY A 103 18.03 33.73 3.28
N ALA A 104 17.50 32.59 2.87
CA ALA A 104 17.67 31.31 3.58
C ALA A 104 18.89 30.54 3.07
N ALA A 105 19.47 29.71 3.92
CA ALA A 105 20.39 28.63 3.55
C ALA A 105 19.60 27.42 3.02
N THR A 106 20.28 26.47 2.36
CA THR A 106 19.59 25.30 1.81
C THR A 106 20.43 24.02 1.96
N VAL A 107 19.74 22.95 2.33
CA VAL A 107 20.26 21.59 2.19
C VAL A 107 20.12 21.17 0.73
N VAL A 108 21.21 20.66 0.17
CA VAL A 108 21.29 20.13 -1.19
C VAL A 108 21.62 18.66 -1.12
N MET A 109 20.62 17.83 -1.43
CA MET A 109 20.81 16.37 -1.43
C MET A 109 21.64 15.91 -2.64
N ALA A 110 22.52 14.97 -2.43
CA ALA A 110 23.24 14.26 -3.51
C ALA A 110 22.31 13.31 -4.26
N PHE A 111 21.37 13.88 -5.02
CA PHE A 111 20.32 13.21 -5.75
C PHE A 111 20.14 13.91 -7.10
N ASP A 112 20.37 13.19 -8.20
CA ASP A 112 20.22 13.71 -9.55
C ASP A 112 19.14 12.93 -10.34
N GLU A 113 19.07 13.17 -11.62
CA GLU A 113 18.09 12.58 -12.54
C GLU A 113 18.20 11.04 -12.63
N THR A 114 19.33 10.46 -12.23
CA THR A 114 19.58 9.01 -12.24
C THR A 114 19.33 8.34 -10.90
N GLY A 115 19.20 9.11 -9.81
CA GLY A 115 18.89 8.60 -8.47
C GLY A 115 19.77 9.19 -7.36
N GLN A 116 19.56 8.68 -6.14
CA GLN A 116 20.36 9.03 -4.98
C GLN A 116 21.79 8.49 -5.14
N ALA A 117 22.79 9.29 -4.74
CA ALA A 117 24.18 8.86 -4.74
C ALA A 117 24.44 7.88 -3.59
N ASP A 118 24.85 6.68 -3.91
CA ASP A 118 25.24 5.61 -2.98
C ASP A 118 26.76 5.51 -2.78
N THR A 119 27.55 5.65 -3.83
CA THR A 119 29.01 5.56 -3.82
C THR A 119 29.68 6.91 -3.59
N GLN A 120 30.93 6.89 -3.06
CA GLN A 120 31.76 8.07 -2.88
C GLN A 120 31.82 8.94 -4.14
N ALA A 121 32.10 8.33 -5.30
CA ALA A 121 32.28 9.06 -6.56
C ALA A 121 31.01 9.81 -6.96
N ARG A 122 29.84 9.17 -6.85
CA ARG A 122 28.54 9.79 -7.17
C ARG A 122 28.18 10.90 -6.21
N LYS A 123 28.47 10.73 -4.90
CA LYS A 123 28.25 11.77 -3.89
C LYS A 123 29.05 13.03 -4.22
N VAL A 124 30.33 12.87 -4.53
CA VAL A 124 31.23 13.99 -4.89
C VAL A 124 30.80 14.65 -6.21
N GLU A 125 30.50 13.88 -7.25
CA GLU A 125 30.09 14.38 -8.57
C GLU A 125 28.85 15.28 -8.47
N ILE A 126 27.80 14.79 -7.81
CA ILE A 126 26.53 15.53 -7.68
C ILE A 126 26.72 16.79 -6.83
N CYS A 127 27.45 16.72 -5.73
CA CYS A 127 27.72 17.89 -4.90
C CYS A 127 28.54 18.96 -5.66
N GLN A 128 29.57 18.57 -6.40
CA GLN A 128 30.37 19.48 -7.22
C GLN A 128 29.54 20.14 -8.33
N ARG A 129 28.69 19.35 -9.03
CA ARG A 129 27.77 19.86 -10.05
C ARG A 129 26.79 20.86 -9.44
N SER A 130 26.18 20.52 -8.32
CA SER A 130 25.28 21.40 -7.59
C SER A 130 25.95 22.67 -7.09
N TYR A 131 27.17 22.54 -6.55
CA TYR A 131 27.98 23.68 -6.09
C TYR A 131 28.22 24.68 -7.22
N LYS A 132 28.67 24.19 -8.38
CA LYS A 132 28.93 25.02 -9.55
C LYS A 132 27.67 25.75 -10.02
N LEU A 133 26.56 25.05 -10.19
CA LEU A 133 25.27 25.64 -10.59
C LEU A 133 24.80 26.72 -9.60
N LEU A 134 24.95 26.49 -8.30
CA LEU A 134 24.54 27.43 -7.28
C LEU A 134 25.42 28.66 -7.22
N THR A 135 26.72 28.51 -7.24
CA THR A 135 27.69 29.60 -7.07
C THR A 135 27.90 30.38 -8.35
N GLU A 136 28.05 29.70 -9.51
CA GLU A 136 28.35 30.36 -10.79
C GLU A 136 27.10 30.92 -11.49
N ASP A 137 26.00 30.15 -11.57
CA ASP A 137 24.84 30.54 -12.34
C ASP A 137 23.87 31.42 -11.54
N ILE A 138 23.76 31.23 -10.21
CA ILE A 138 22.87 31.98 -9.34
C ILE A 138 23.59 32.97 -8.45
N GLY A 139 24.88 32.75 -8.19
CA GLY A 139 25.66 33.49 -7.20
C GLY A 139 25.09 33.26 -5.79
N PHE A 140 24.70 32.03 -5.48
CA PHE A 140 24.29 31.63 -4.14
C PHE A 140 25.52 31.71 -3.20
N PRO A 141 25.40 32.23 -1.97
CA PRO A 141 26.52 32.26 -1.04
C PRO A 141 26.98 30.84 -0.73
N PRO A 142 28.25 30.48 -0.93
CA PRO A 142 28.72 29.13 -0.66
C PRO A 142 28.57 28.70 0.81
N GLU A 143 28.64 29.64 1.75
CA GLU A 143 28.41 29.42 3.19
C GLU A 143 26.92 29.18 3.56
N ASP A 144 26.01 29.34 2.63
CA ASP A 144 24.59 29.03 2.80
C ASP A 144 24.23 27.68 2.13
N ILE A 145 25.21 26.99 1.53
CA ILE A 145 25.03 25.66 0.92
C ILE A 145 25.40 24.57 1.94
N ILE A 146 24.45 23.67 2.21
CA ILE A 146 24.63 22.54 3.12
C ILE A 146 24.43 21.27 2.28
N PHE A 147 25.49 20.51 2.03
CA PHE A 147 25.36 19.25 1.30
C PHE A 147 24.88 18.13 2.23
N ASP A 148 23.91 17.34 1.76
CA ASP A 148 23.60 16.02 2.30
C ASP A 148 24.02 14.94 1.29
N PRO A 149 25.19 14.33 1.49
CA PRO A 149 25.68 13.26 0.62
C PRO A 149 24.94 11.93 0.79
N ASN A 150 23.83 11.88 1.45
CA ASN A 150 22.99 10.73 1.81
C ASN A 150 23.68 9.75 2.76
N ILE A 151 23.20 9.65 3.99
CA ILE A 151 23.56 8.59 4.93
C ILE A 151 22.64 7.40 4.66
N PHE A 152 23.21 6.23 4.38
CA PHE A 152 22.49 4.98 4.20
C PHE A 152 22.78 4.01 5.32
N ALA A 153 21.85 3.05 5.51
CA ALA A 153 21.99 2.01 6.52
C ALA A 153 23.17 1.08 6.22
N VAL A 154 23.92 0.72 7.26
CA VAL A 154 24.95 -0.31 7.24
C VAL A 154 24.51 -1.52 8.07
N ALA A 155 25.27 -2.60 8.05
CA ALA A 155 24.93 -3.86 8.73
C ALA A 155 23.53 -4.42 8.37
N THR A 156 23.18 -4.33 7.10
CA THR A 156 21.91 -4.80 6.56
C THR A 156 21.93 -6.27 6.14
N GLY A 157 23.11 -6.91 6.17
CA GLY A 157 23.35 -8.25 5.61
C GLY A 157 23.52 -8.29 4.09
N ILE A 158 23.54 -7.12 3.42
CA ILE A 158 23.77 -6.96 1.98
C ILE A 158 25.18 -6.42 1.79
N GLU A 159 26.04 -7.18 1.12
CA GLU A 159 27.47 -6.86 0.94
C GLU A 159 27.71 -5.49 0.28
N GLU A 160 26.84 -5.10 -0.67
CA GLU A 160 26.89 -3.80 -1.35
C GLU A 160 26.72 -2.60 -0.38
N HIS A 161 26.04 -2.82 0.76
CA HIS A 161 25.77 -1.79 1.76
C HIS A 161 26.91 -1.60 2.78
N ASP A 162 27.83 -2.53 2.85
CA ASP A 162 28.89 -2.52 3.89
C ASP A 162 29.81 -1.30 3.77
N ASN A 163 29.92 -0.72 2.59
CA ASN A 163 30.79 0.43 2.35
C ASN A 163 30.10 1.80 2.45
N TYR A 164 28.78 1.86 2.65
CA TYR A 164 28.03 3.12 2.60
C TYR A 164 28.50 4.20 3.59
N ALA A 165 28.89 3.80 4.81
CA ALA A 165 29.40 4.73 5.80
C ALA A 165 30.79 5.26 5.43
N VAL A 166 31.66 4.39 4.90
CA VAL A 166 33.00 4.77 4.39
C VAL A 166 32.83 5.72 3.20
N ASP A 167 31.96 5.40 2.26
CA ASP A 167 31.69 6.24 1.09
C ASP A 167 31.20 7.64 1.49
N PHE A 168 30.35 7.76 2.53
CA PHE A 168 29.95 9.05 3.07
C PHE A 168 31.13 9.83 3.69
N ILE A 169 31.95 9.16 4.52
CA ILE A 169 33.07 9.76 5.22
C ILE A 169 34.15 10.25 4.21
N GLU A 170 34.47 9.46 3.21
CA GLU A 170 35.46 9.83 2.20
C GLU A 170 34.93 10.88 1.22
N ALA A 171 33.63 10.79 0.83
CA ALA A 171 32.98 11.84 0.06
C ALA A 171 32.99 13.18 0.82
N THR A 172 32.74 13.17 2.13
CA THR A 172 32.82 14.36 2.99
C THR A 172 34.18 15.02 2.90
N ARG A 173 35.29 14.25 2.98
CA ARG A 173 36.68 14.78 2.85
C ARG A 173 36.88 15.47 1.50
N GLU A 174 36.38 14.88 0.43
CA GLU A 174 36.59 15.39 -0.91
C GLU A 174 35.71 16.60 -1.21
N ILE A 175 34.43 16.59 -0.78
CA ILE A 175 33.49 17.71 -0.92
C ILE A 175 34.02 18.95 -0.20
N ARG A 176 34.56 18.78 1.03
CA ARG A 176 35.19 19.91 1.77
C ARG A 176 36.35 20.56 1.05
N LYS A 177 37.12 19.80 0.25
CA LYS A 177 38.23 20.34 -0.56
C LYS A 177 37.75 21.05 -1.83
N THR A 178 36.74 20.49 -2.48
CA THR A 178 36.31 20.87 -3.82
C THR A 178 35.15 21.87 -3.83
N CYS A 179 34.37 21.94 -2.72
CA CYS A 179 33.28 22.88 -2.52
C CYS A 179 33.58 23.79 -1.29
N PRO A 180 34.50 24.73 -1.39
CA PRO A 180 34.95 25.54 -0.25
C PRO A 180 33.82 26.37 0.34
N TYR A 181 33.84 26.54 1.65
CA TYR A 181 32.86 27.28 2.48
C TYR A 181 31.50 26.60 2.64
N SER A 182 31.19 25.54 1.88
CA SER A 182 29.95 24.80 2.08
C SER A 182 29.97 23.96 3.38
N HIS A 183 28.81 23.65 3.90
CA HIS A 183 28.59 22.77 5.06
C HIS A 183 28.21 21.36 4.62
N ILE A 184 28.34 20.40 5.53
CA ILE A 184 27.95 19.01 5.29
C ILE A 184 27.08 18.53 6.44
N SER A 185 25.91 18.02 6.11
CA SER A 185 24.90 17.47 7.00
C SER A 185 24.46 16.07 6.57
N GLY A 186 23.56 15.46 7.32
CA GLY A 186 22.89 14.22 6.97
C GLY A 186 21.93 13.75 8.07
N GLY A 187 20.95 12.98 7.67
CA GLY A 187 19.99 12.32 8.56
C GLY A 187 20.64 11.15 9.30
N LEU A 188 21.14 11.38 10.51
CA LEU A 188 21.98 10.43 11.26
C LEU A 188 21.29 9.11 11.56
N SER A 189 19.99 9.13 11.84
CA SER A 189 19.22 7.93 12.17
C SER A 189 19.28 6.84 11.08
N ASN A 190 19.55 7.23 9.83
CA ASN A 190 19.61 6.30 8.71
C ASN A 190 20.75 5.27 8.86
N ILE A 191 21.88 5.63 9.48
CA ILE A 191 23.03 4.74 9.60
C ILE A 191 22.73 3.46 10.39
N SER A 192 21.84 3.55 11.36
CA SER A 192 21.51 2.49 12.32
C SER A 192 20.16 1.81 12.06
N PHE A 193 19.64 1.95 10.85
CA PHE A 193 18.33 1.42 10.47
C PHE A 193 18.18 -0.10 10.71
N SER A 194 19.27 -0.84 10.49
CA SER A 194 19.36 -2.29 10.69
C SER A 194 19.20 -2.73 12.17
N PHE A 195 19.37 -1.80 13.12
CA PHE A 195 19.28 -2.06 14.57
C PHE A 195 18.08 -1.35 15.23
N ARG A 196 17.02 -1.05 14.47
CA ARG A 196 15.79 -0.53 15.07
C ARG A 196 15.27 -1.46 16.16
N GLY A 197 14.79 -0.87 17.25
CA GLY A 197 14.38 -1.60 18.44
C GLY A 197 15.50 -1.86 19.46
N ASN A 198 16.77 -1.59 19.11
CA ASN A 198 17.90 -1.66 20.04
C ASN A 198 18.55 -0.27 20.18
N ASN A 199 17.99 0.59 21.02
CA ASN A 199 18.44 1.96 21.19
C ASN A 199 19.93 2.09 21.61
N PRO A 200 20.46 1.32 22.57
CA PRO A 200 21.86 1.42 22.94
C PRO A 200 22.82 1.15 21.78
N VAL A 201 22.55 0.13 20.93
CA VAL A 201 23.38 -0.13 19.74
C VAL A 201 23.22 1.01 18.72
N ARG A 202 22.02 1.53 18.52
CA ARG A 202 21.76 2.66 17.62
C ARG A 202 22.51 3.92 18.08
N GLU A 203 22.42 4.26 19.35
CA GLU A 203 23.11 5.41 19.95
C GLU A 203 24.63 5.28 19.82
N ALA A 204 25.16 4.08 20.05
CA ALA A 204 26.57 3.79 19.78
C ALA A 204 26.93 3.96 18.30
N MET A 205 26.11 3.46 17.36
CA MET A 205 26.34 3.64 15.92
C MET A 205 26.29 5.12 15.53
N HIS A 206 25.37 5.90 16.07
CA HIS A 206 25.29 7.34 15.83
C HIS A 206 26.57 8.04 16.29
N SER A 207 27.00 7.77 17.52
CA SER A 207 28.16 8.43 18.13
C SER A 207 29.47 8.04 17.46
N VAL A 208 29.66 6.76 17.11
CA VAL A 208 30.85 6.28 16.38
C VAL A 208 30.89 6.87 14.96
N PHE A 209 29.77 6.87 14.25
CA PHE A 209 29.72 7.46 12.91
C PHE A 209 30.05 8.96 12.93
N LEU A 210 29.42 9.72 13.83
CA LEU A 210 29.71 11.15 14.00
C LEU A 210 31.16 11.41 14.34
N TYR A 211 31.78 10.61 15.22
CA TYR A 211 33.19 10.75 15.56
C TYR A 211 34.09 10.72 14.33
N HIS A 212 33.84 9.80 13.39
CA HIS A 212 34.63 9.69 12.16
C HIS A 212 34.20 10.72 11.08
N ALA A 213 32.92 10.98 10.93
CA ALA A 213 32.39 11.93 9.94
C ALA A 213 32.78 13.40 10.26
N ILE A 214 32.77 13.80 11.54
CA ILE A 214 33.20 15.12 11.99
C ILE A 214 34.68 15.31 11.70
N ARG A 215 35.51 14.32 11.95
CA ARG A 215 36.96 14.35 11.60
C ARG A 215 37.21 14.42 10.10
N ALA A 216 36.27 13.95 9.29
CA ALA A 216 36.33 14.08 7.84
C ALA A 216 35.86 15.46 7.36
N GLY A 217 35.19 16.25 8.19
CA GLY A 217 34.73 17.61 7.88
C GLY A 217 33.19 17.81 7.91
N MET A 218 32.42 16.82 8.36
CA MET A 218 30.98 17.02 8.65
C MET A 218 30.84 17.99 9.83
N ASP A 219 30.00 19.00 9.67
CA ASP A 219 29.83 20.07 10.67
C ASP A 219 28.38 20.30 11.08
N MET A 220 27.44 19.57 10.49
CA MET A 220 26.01 19.54 10.85
C MET A 220 25.49 18.11 10.85
N ALA A 221 24.44 17.83 11.61
CA ALA A 221 23.72 16.55 11.60
C ALA A 221 22.27 16.75 12.01
N ILE A 222 21.35 16.05 11.34
CA ILE A 222 19.97 15.94 11.79
C ILE A 222 19.87 14.72 12.71
N VAL A 223 19.61 14.97 13.97
CA VAL A 223 19.66 13.95 15.04
C VAL A 223 18.73 14.35 16.21
N ASN A 224 18.23 13.37 16.95
CA ASN A 224 17.61 13.64 18.24
C ASN A 224 18.72 13.97 19.26
N ALA A 225 18.74 15.23 19.73
CA ALA A 225 19.80 15.74 20.59
C ALA A 225 19.93 14.94 21.93
N GLY A 226 18.86 14.33 22.40
CA GLY A 226 18.85 13.50 23.61
C GLY A 226 19.28 12.04 23.41
N GLN A 227 19.61 11.62 22.19
CA GLN A 227 19.95 10.23 21.82
C GLN A 227 21.39 10.09 21.30
N LEU A 228 22.34 10.80 21.89
CA LEU A 228 23.77 10.68 21.59
C LEU A 228 24.52 10.26 22.82
N GLU A 229 25.34 9.22 22.71
CA GLU A 229 26.28 8.80 23.75
C GLU A 229 27.66 9.46 23.58
N VAL A 230 28.40 9.61 24.66
CA VAL A 230 29.79 10.06 24.58
C VAL A 230 30.64 8.91 24.04
N TYR A 231 31.37 9.13 22.94
CA TYR A 231 32.15 8.09 22.25
C TYR A 231 33.05 7.26 23.19
N ASP A 232 33.70 7.91 24.16
CA ASP A 232 34.63 7.24 25.10
C ASP A 232 33.87 6.47 26.21
N GLU A 233 32.60 6.74 26.44
CA GLU A 233 31.75 6.05 27.41
C GLU A 233 31.06 4.81 26.83
N ILE A 234 31.06 4.64 25.50
CA ILE A 234 30.55 3.43 24.85
C ILE A 234 31.37 2.23 25.30
N PRO A 235 30.76 1.12 25.78
CA PRO A 235 31.46 -0.09 26.17
C PRO A 235 32.46 -0.53 25.09
N PRO A 236 33.74 -0.80 25.45
CA PRO A 236 34.79 -1.03 24.45
C PRO A 236 34.49 -2.12 23.43
N GLU A 237 33.82 -3.21 23.86
CA GLU A 237 33.44 -4.31 22.97
C GLU A 237 32.39 -3.86 21.93
N LEU A 238 31.36 -3.12 22.36
CA LEU A 238 30.34 -2.56 21.49
C LEU A 238 30.95 -1.53 20.54
N ARG A 239 31.78 -0.62 21.07
CA ARG A 239 32.43 0.42 20.26
C ARG A 239 33.29 -0.20 19.16
N GLU A 240 34.13 -1.21 19.48
CA GLU A 240 34.98 -1.88 18.49
C GLU A 240 34.14 -2.59 17.41
N ALA A 241 33.07 -3.30 17.79
CA ALA A 241 32.21 -3.97 16.83
C ALA A 241 31.46 -2.97 15.94
N VAL A 242 30.98 -1.85 16.50
CA VAL A 242 30.34 -0.78 15.74
C VAL A 242 31.34 -0.09 14.80
N GLU A 243 32.60 0.17 15.25
CA GLU A 243 33.63 0.71 14.37
C GLU A 243 34.02 -0.24 13.23
N ASP A 244 34.02 -1.56 13.47
CA ASP A 244 34.28 -2.55 12.43
C ASP A 244 33.23 -2.46 11.31
N VAL A 245 31.95 -2.23 11.68
CA VAL A 245 30.83 -2.02 10.73
C VAL A 245 30.94 -0.66 10.03
N ILE A 246 31.06 0.45 10.79
CA ILE A 246 31.08 1.82 10.23
C ILE A 246 32.27 2.03 9.28
N LEU A 247 33.44 1.45 9.58
CA LEU A 247 34.65 1.60 8.79
C LEU A 247 34.90 0.42 7.85
N ASN A 248 33.98 -0.53 7.79
CA ASN A 248 34.08 -1.74 6.96
C ASN A 248 35.46 -2.43 7.08
N ARG A 249 35.92 -2.63 8.34
CA ARG A 249 37.26 -3.17 8.62
C ARG A 249 37.37 -4.68 8.46
N ARG A 250 36.23 -5.37 8.46
CA ARG A 250 36.14 -6.84 8.47
C ARG A 250 34.92 -7.29 7.67
N SER A 251 35.04 -8.41 6.95
CA SER A 251 33.91 -9.00 6.20
C SER A 251 32.83 -9.63 7.09
N ASP A 252 33.15 -9.97 8.36
CA ASP A 252 32.22 -10.53 9.36
C ASP A 252 31.72 -9.47 10.37
N ALA A 253 31.91 -8.18 10.09
CA ALA A 253 31.61 -7.10 11.02
C ALA A 253 30.12 -7.07 11.40
N THR A 254 29.25 -7.26 10.41
CA THR A 254 27.79 -7.27 10.61
C THR A 254 27.35 -8.43 11.50
N GLU A 255 27.84 -9.65 11.24
CA GLU A 255 27.52 -10.84 12.04
C GLU A 255 27.98 -10.66 13.48
N ARG A 256 29.24 -10.20 13.69
CA ARG A 256 29.81 -9.92 15.01
C ARG A 256 28.97 -8.90 15.79
N LEU A 257 28.52 -7.81 15.16
CA LEU A 257 27.69 -6.82 15.82
C LEU A 257 26.31 -7.40 16.16
N LEU A 258 25.72 -8.22 15.28
CA LEU A 258 24.46 -8.91 15.53
C LEU A 258 24.56 -9.88 16.71
N ASP A 259 25.69 -10.59 16.87
CA ASP A 259 25.91 -11.53 17.97
C ASP A 259 25.97 -10.84 19.34
N ILE A 260 26.55 -9.64 19.42
CA ILE A 260 26.69 -8.91 20.69
C ILE A 260 25.52 -7.94 20.95
N ALA A 261 24.80 -7.51 19.92
CA ALA A 261 23.70 -6.54 20.05
C ALA A 261 22.64 -6.94 21.09
N PRO A 262 22.24 -8.22 21.25
CA PRO A 262 21.32 -8.64 22.29
C PRO A 262 21.79 -8.34 23.73
N ASN A 263 23.11 -8.26 23.97
CA ASN A 263 23.66 -7.97 25.29
C ASN A 263 23.50 -6.49 25.71
N TYR A 264 23.17 -5.62 24.74
CA TYR A 264 23.05 -4.17 24.90
C TYR A 264 21.63 -3.65 24.68
N GLN A 265 20.60 -4.51 24.79
CA GLN A 265 19.22 -4.04 24.75
C GLN A 265 18.91 -3.27 26.03
N GLY A 266 18.49 -2.00 25.88
CA GLY A 266 18.10 -1.13 27.00
C GLY A 266 16.94 -1.73 27.80
N ASP A 267 17.03 -1.59 29.15
CA ASP A 267 16.05 -2.05 30.13
C ASP A 267 15.68 -3.54 30.10
N GLY A 268 16.70 -4.39 30.30
CA GLY A 268 16.52 -5.70 30.91
C GLY A 268 15.78 -6.76 30.08
N LYS A 269 15.69 -6.64 28.78
CA LYS A 269 15.31 -7.75 27.93
C LYS A 269 16.54 -8.35 27.26
N ALA A 270 17.19 -9.28 27.97
CA ALA A 270 18.04 -10.27 27.33
C ALA A 270 17.28 -10.90 26.14
N ALA A 271 18.02 -11.25 25.05
CA ALA A 271 17.47 -12.04 23.95
C ALA A 271 16.55 -13.13 24.53
N ALA A 272 15.33 -13.17 24.09
CA ALA A 272 14.27 -13.93 24.69
C ALA A 272 14.61 -15.43 24.85
N LYS A 273 15.15 -15.83 25.95
CA LYS A 273 14.43 -16.84 26.78
C LYS A 273 13.06 -16.20 26.96
N GLU A 274 12.01 -16.83 26.39
CA GLU A 274 10.63 -16.41 26.59
C GLU A 274 10.51 -15.88 28.00
N ASP A 275 10.20 -14.59 28.12
CA ASP A 275 9.98 -14.02 29.46
C ASP A 275 8.70 -14.66 30.01
N LEU A 276 8.87 -15.75 30.70
CA LEU A 276 7.80 -16.49 31.36
C LEU A 276 7.41 -15.88 32.71
N SER A 277 7.92 -14.70 33.09
CA SER A 277 7.54 -14.01 34.32
C SER A 277 6.03 -13.73 34.39
N TRP A 278 5.38 -13.51 33.23
CA TRP A 278 3.93 -13.38 33.15
C TRP A 278 3.18 -14.66 33.58
N ARG A 279 3.83 -15.83 33.53
CA ARG A 279 3.25 -17.10 33.98
C ARG A 279 3.08 -17.17 35.50
N GLU A 280 3.79 -16.32 36.24
CA GLU A 280 3.68 -16.23 37.72
C GLU A 280 2.47 -15.40 38.16
N GLN A 281 1.78 -14.70 37.23
CA GLN A 281 0.59 -13.90 37.52
C GLN A 281 -0.64 -14.81 37.73
N ASP A 282 -1.71 -14.22 38.27
CA ASP A 282 -3.00 -14.93 38.33
C ASP A 282 -3.53 -15.27 36.94
N VAL A 283 -4.40 -16.30 36.87
CA VAL A 283 -4.85 -16.85 35.59
C VAL A 283 -5.55 -15.83 34.72
N ASN A 284 -6.27 -14.84 35.31
CA ASN A 284 -6.98 -13.82 34.53
C ASN A 284 -5.98 -12.89 33.82
N LYS A 285 -4.90 -12.54 34.51
CA LYS A 285 -3.82 -11.73 33.93
C LYS A 285 -3.00 -12.51 32.90
N ARG A 286 -2.86 -13.81 33.07
CA ARG A 286 -2.23 -14.68 32.06
C ARG A 286 -3.07 -14.74 30.76
N LEU A 287 -4.39 -14.86 30.89
CA LEU A 287 -5.31 -14.85 29.77
C LEU A 287 -5.29 -13.49 29.03
N GLU A 288 -5.34 -12.38 29.77
CA GLU A 288 -5.21 -11.03 29.21
C GLU A 288 -3.88 -10.86 28.45
N HIS A 289 -2.76 -11.30 29.06
CA HIS A 289 -1.44 -11.23 28.42
C HIS A 289 -1.37 -12.07 27.14
N ALA A 290 -1.88 -13.32 27.20
CA ALA A 290 -1.90 -14.22 26.05
C ALA A 290 -2.71 -13.62 24.88
N LEU A 291 -3.84 -12.97 25.15
CA LEU A 291 -4.67 -12.28 24.16
C LEU A 291 -3.93 -11.08 23.56
N VAL A 292 -3.39 -10.19 24.40
CA VAL A 292 -2.68 -8.97 23.92
C VAL A 292 -1.43 -9.32 23.11
N LYS A 293 -0.71 -10.40 23.46
CA LYS A 293 0.51 -10.81 22.77
C LYS A 293 0.28 -11.84 21.65
N GLY A 294 -0.93 -12.36 21.51
CA GLY A 294 -1.26 -13.37 20.49
C GLY A 294 -0.66 -14.76 20.77
N ILE A 295 -0.39 -15.11 22.04
CA ILE A 295 0.26 -16.37 22.47
C ILE A 295 -0.78 -17.47 22.55
N THR A 296 -0.59 -18.55 21.82
CA THR A 296 -1.53 -19.71 21.81
C THR A 296 -1.08 -20.91 22.65
N ASP A 297 0.17 -20.97 23.09
CA ASP A 297 0.78 -22.19 23.64
C ASP A 297 0.20 -22.61 25.00
N TYR A 298 -0.21 -21.63 25.81
CA TYR A 298 -0.74 -21.89 27.15
C TYR A 298 -2.25 -21.64 27.28
N ILE A 299 -2.90 -21.21 26.20
CA ILE A 299 -4.28 -20.67 26.28
C ILE A 299 -5.29 -21.71 26.75
N ILE A 300 -5.15 -22.99 26.34
CA ILE A 300 -6.06 -24.07 26.72
C ILE A 300 -5.93 -24.36 28.21
N ASP A 301 -4.71 -24.52 28.73
CA ASP A 301 -4.45 -24.80 30.13
C ASP A 301 -4.91 -23.68 31.04
N ASP A 302 -4.62 -22.38 30.65
CA ASP A 302 -5.05 -21.23 31.41
C ASP A 302 -6.57 -21.03 31.37
N THR A 303 -7.21 -21.32 30.22
CA THR A 303 -8.67 -21.28 30.10
C THR A 303 -9.32 -22.38 30.98
N GLU A 304 -8.74 -23.57 31.04
CA GLU A 304 -9.24 -24.63 31.90
C GLU A 304 -9.08 -24.29 33.40
N GLU A 305 -7.94 -23.72 33.77
CA GLU A 305 -7.73 -23.24 35.16
C GLU A 305 -8.74 -22.14 35.53
N ALA A 306 -8.99 -21.19 34.62
CA ALA A 306 -9.99 -20.13 34.84
C ALA A 306 -11.41 -20.73 34.94
N ARG A 307 -11.74 -21.72 34.10
CA ARG A 307 -13.02 -22.43 34.15
C ARG A 307 -13.27 -23.11 35.49
N GLN A 308 -12.23 -23.75 36.05
CA GLN A 308 -12.34 -24.42 37.36
C GLN A 308 -12.50 -23.45 38.53
N GLN A 309 -12.05 -22.20 38.37
CA GLN A 309 -12.22 -21.11 39.37
C GLN A 309 -13.53 -20.36 39.22
N ALA A 310 -14.14 -20.40 38.03
CA ALA A 310 -15.37 -19.69 37.72
C ALA A 310 -16.62 -20.51 38.18
N GLU A 311 -17.67 -19.80 38.58
CA GLU A 311 -18.95 -20.45 38.91
C GLU A 311 -19.61 -21.11 37.68
N ARG A 312 -19.38 -20.55 36.49
CA ARG A 312 -19.90 -21.04 35.20
C ARG A 312 -18.86 -20.87 34.10
N PRO A 313 -18.79 -21.80 33.12
CA PRO A 313 -17.86 -21.68 31.98
C PRO A 313 -18.03 -20.37 31.21
N LEU A 314 -19.25 -19.87 31.08
CA LEU A 314 -19.56 -18.62 30.40
C LEU A 314 -18.89 -17.39 31.07
N HIS A 315 -18.72 -17.41 32.41
CA HIS A 315 -18.07 -16.30 33.11
C HIS A 315 -16.59 -16.15 32.75
N VAL A 316 -15.92 -17.18 32.21
CA VAL A 316 -14.55 -17.06 31.69
C VAL A 316 -14.52 -16.24 30.41
N ILE A 317 -15.55 -16.40 29.56
CA ILE A 317 -15.69 -15.61 28.34
C ILE A 317 -16.06 -14.16 28.68
N GLU A 318 -17.13 -13.96 29.47
CA GLU A 318 -17.66 -12.64 29.83
C GLU A 318 -16.74 -11.81 30.75
N GLY A 319 -15.80 -12.46 31.44
CA GLY A 319 -14.79 -11.84 32.31
C GLY A 319 -13.43 -11.79 31.63
N PRO A 320 -12.45 -12.62 32.05
CA PRO A 320 -11.05 -12.44 31.71
C PRO A 320 -10.74 -12.48 30.20
N LEU A 321 -11.46 -13.25 29.41
CA LEU A 321 -11.25 -13.28 27.96
C LEU A 321 -11.77 -12.00 27.29
N MET A 322 -12.96 -11.53 27.67
CA MET A 322 -13.48 -10.26 27.14
C MET A 322 -12.70 -9.05 27.66
N ASP A 323 -12.25 -9.07 28.91
CA ASP A 323 -11.40 -8.01 29.45
C ASP A 323 -10.10 -7.88 28.65
N GLY A 324 -9.46 -9.02 28.32
CA GLY A 324 -8.28 -9.05 27.45
C GLY A 324 -8.57 -8.52 26.03
N MET A 325 -9.71 -8.90 25.47
CA MET A 325 -10.12 -8.42 24.15
C MET A 325 -10.50 -6.94 24.14
N ASN A 326 -11.06 -6.41 25.22
CA ASN A 326 -11.30 -4.97 25.37
C ASN A 326 -9.97 -4.20 25.35
N VAL A 327 -8.93 -4.69 26.04
CA VAL A 327 -7.58 -4.09 25.99
C VAL A 327 -7.03 -4.12 24.55
N VAL A 328 -7.19 -5.22 23.83
CA VAL A 328 -6.80 -5.33 22.41
C VAL A 328 -7.56 -4.29 21.57
N GLY A 329 -8.87 -4.15 21.78
CA GLY A 329 -9.72 -3.18 21.08
C GLY A 329 -9.30 -1.73 21.35
N ASP A 330 -9.00 -1.39 22.59
CA ASP A 330 -8.53 -0.05 22.97
C ASP A 330 -7.16 0.25 22.34
N LEU A 331 -6.20 -0.68 22.43
CA LEU A 331 -4.87 -0.53 21.82
C LEU A 331 -4.95 -0.38 20.31
N PHE A 332 -5.85 -1.11 19.67
CA PHE A 332 -6.09 -0.98 18.22
C PHE A 332 -6.74 0.36 17.87
N GLY A 333 -7.75 0.78 18.63
CA GLY A 333 -8.41 2.08 18.46
C GLY A 333 -7.48 3.28 18.65
N GLU A 334 -6.51 3.18 19.56
CA GLU A 334 -5.47 4.18 19.82
C GLU A 334 -4.29 4.13 18.83
N GLY A 335 -4.29 3.18 17.89
CA GLY A 335 -3.18 2.99 16.94
C GLY A 335 -1.90 2.41 17.55
N LYS A 336 -1.97 1.85 18.76
CA LYS A 336 -0.85 1.18 19.46
C LYS A 336 -0.73 -0.31 19.14
N MET A 337 -1.74 -0.88 18.52
CA MET A 337 -1.77 -2.25 18.04
C MET A 337 -2.20 -2.27 16.57
N PHE A 338 -1.63 -3.17 15.77
CA PHE A 338 -1.88 -3.24 14.34
C PHE A 338 -2.76 -4.45 13.99
N LEU A 339 -3.39 -4.41 12.81
CA LEU A 339 -4.34 -5.42 12.36
C LEU A 339 -3.81 -6.87 12.45
N PRO A 340 -2.57 -7.20 12.04
CA PRO A 340 -2.05 -8.57 12.20
C PRO A 340 -2.04 -9.05 13.64
N GLN A 341 -1.73 -8.17 14.60
CA GLN A 341 -1.75 -8.49 16.03
C GLN A 341 -3.17 -8.77 16.52
N VAL A 342 -4.16 -7.97 16.10
CA VAL A 342 -5.58 -8.19 16.44
C VAL A 342 -6.06 -9.53 15.91
N VAL A 343 -5.69 -9.91 14.68
CA VAL A 343 -6.04 -11.21 14.11
C VAL A 343 -5.37 -12.36 14.87
N LYS A 344 -4.12 -12.20 15.33
CA LYS A 344 -3.46 -13.17 16.23
C LYS A 344 -4.19 -13.27 17.57
N SER A 345 -4.61 -12.15 18.18
CA SER A 345 -5.42 -12.14 19.41
C SER A 345 -6.76 -12.87 19.21
N ALA A 346 -7.40 -12.67 18.07
CA ALA A 346 -8.63 -13.38 17.70
C ALA A 346 -8.45 -14.90 17.67
N ARG A 347 -7.33 -15.37 17.11
CA ARG A 347 -6.98 -16.80 17.12
C ARG A 347 -6.85 -17.36 18.54
N VAL A 348 -6.23 -16.59 19.45
CA VAL A 348 -6.13 -16.97 20.87
C VAL A 348 -7.53 -17.08 21.49
N MET A 349 -8.38 -16.08 21.28
CA MET A 349 -9.77 -16.05 21.76
C MET A 349 -10.57 -17.25 21.25
N LYS A 350 -10.51 -17.55 19.94
CA LYS A 350 -11.20 -18.69 19.35
C LYS A 350 -10.79 -20.02 19.95
N LYS A 351 -9.49 -20.24 20.20
CA LYS A 351 -9.00 -21.46 20.89
C LYS A 351 -9.54 -21.59 22.31
N ALA A 352 -9.58 -20.48 23.06
CA ALA A 352 -10.15 -20.48 24.40
C ALA A 352 -11.65 -20.80 24.39
N VAL A 353 -12.40 -20.15 23.51
CA VAL A 353 -13.85 -20.38 23.37
C VAL A 353 -14.14 -21.82 22.91
N ALA A 354 -13.40 -22.35 21.93
CA ALA A 354 -13.56 -23.71 21.47
C ALA A 354 -13.33 -24.74 22.59
N HIS A 355 -12.39 -24.47 23.51
CA HIS A 355 -12.19 -25.30 24.69
C HIS A 355 -13.39 -25.25 25.66
N LEU A 356 -13.99 -24.07 25.82
CA LEU A 356 -15.15 -23.87 26.74
C LEU A 356 -16.47 -24.34 26.15
N GLN A 357 -16.60 -24.43 24.84
CA GLN A 357 -17.83 -24.76 24.12
C GLN A 357 -18.55 -26.01 24.63
N PRO A 358 -17.88 -27.18 24.82
CA PRO A 358 -18.54 -28.38 25.31
C PRO A 358 -19.15 -28.20 26.70
N PHE A 359 -18.46 -27.45 27.59
CA PHE A 359 -18.94 -27.21 28.97
C PHE A 359 -20.11 -26.21 29.00
N ILE A 360 -20.15 -25.25 28.08
CA ILE A 360 -21.25 -24.29 27.90
C ILE A 360 -22.50 -25.02 27.38
N GLU A 361 -22.31 -25.93 26.43
CA GLU A 361 -23.40 -26.74 25.87
C GLU A 361 -24.04 -27.69 26.89
N GLU A 362 -23.25 -28.21 27.86
CA GLU A 362 -23.75 -29.03 28.96
C GLU A 362 -24.62 -28.24 29.97
N GLU A 363 -24.33 -26.95 30.15
CA GLU A 363 -25.04 -26.09 31.11
C GLU A 363 -26.36 -25.51 30.61
N LYS A 364 -26.65 -25.55 29.30
CA LYS A 364 -27.80 -24.95 28.59
C LYS A 364 -28.63 -23.94 29.43
N SER A 365 -28.29 -22.69 29.33
CA SER A 365 -29.15 -21.57 29.72
C SER A 365 -29.09 -20.42 28.72
N ASP A 366 -30.24 -19.85 28.38
CA ASP A 366 -30.53 -18.88 27.31
C ASP A 366 -29.96 -17.46 27.46
N ASP A 367 -28.91 -17.20 28.22
CA ASP A 367 -28.58 -15.84 28.68
C ASP A 367 -27.24 -15.24 28.17
N ALA A 368 -26.57 -15.80 27.19
CA ALA A 368 -25.39 -15.13 26.58
C ALA A 368 -25.84 -14.04 25.57
N LYS A 369 -25.77 -12.78 25.96
CA LYS A 369 -26.09 -11.66 25.04
C LYS A 369 -24.86 -11.24 24.25
N SER A 370 -24.84 -11.54 22.94
CA SER A 370 -23.90 -10.89 22.02
C SER A 370 -24.19 -9.37 21.93
N ASN A 371 -23.19 -8.57 21.50
CA ASN A 371 -23.38 -7.13 21.23
C ASN A 371 -24.29 -6.87 20.03
N GLY A 372 -24.64 -7.90 19.28
CA GLY A 372 -25.54 -7.91 18.13
C GLY A 372 -25.09 -8.92 17.09
N LYS A 373 -26.02 -9.28 16.20
CA LYS A 373 -25.84 -10.26 15.13
C LYS A 373 -25.68 -9.55 13.79
N ILE A 374 -24.54 -9.76 13.11
CA ILE A 374 -24.18 -9.08 11.86
C ILE A 374 -24.01 -10.12 10.76
N LEU A 375 -24.67 -9.91 9.63
CA LEU A 375 -24.49 -10.70 8.42
C LEU A 375 -23.49 -10.03 7.51
N LEU A 376 -22.47 -10.73 7.06
CA LEU A 376 -21.48 -10.26 6.09
C LEU A 376 -21.57 -11.06 4.79
N ALA A 377 -21.46 -10.37 3.65
CA ALA A 377 -21.43 -11.02 2.35
C ALA A 377 -20.61 -10.22 1.35
N THR A 378 -19.87 -10.91 0.49
CA THR A 378 -19.38 -10.35 -0.76
C THR A 378 -20.48 -10.49 -1.81
N VAL A 379 -20.91 -9.38 -2.43
CA VAL A 379 -22.07 -9.33 -3.30
C VAL A 379 -21.91 -10.22 -4.54
N LYS A 380 -23.05 -10.48 -5.18
CA LYS A 380 -23.15 -11.33 -6.38
C LYS A 380 -22.11 -10.95 -7.44
N GLY A 381 -21.44 -11.97 -7.98
CA GLY A 381 -20.45 -11.83 -9.05
C GLY A 381 -19.05 -11.40 -8.61
N ASP A 382 -18.84 -11.13 -7.33
CA ASP A 382 -17.53 -10.78 -6.77
C ASP A 382 -16.98 -11.90 -5.88
N VAL A 383 -15.68 -12.19 -6.02
CA VAL A 383 -14.99 -13.29 -5.32
C VAL A 383 -13.99 -12.82 -4.26
N HIS A 384 -13.82 -11.51 -4.11
CA HIS A 384 -12.80 -10.94 -3.24
C HIS A 384 -13.30 -10.84 -1.80
N ASP A 385 -12.74 -11.61 -0.90
CA ASP A 385 -13.22 -11.78 0.48
C ASP A 385 -12.21 -11.39 1.58
N ILE A 386 -10.94 -11.15 1.27
CA ILE A 386 -9.91 -10.86 2.29
C ILE A 386 -10.34 -9.74 3.23
N GLY A 387 -10.75 -8.59 2.68
CA GLY A 387 -11.19 -7.45 3.48
C GLY A 387 -12.43 -7.74 4.33
N LYS A 388 -13.41 -8.49 3.79
CA LYS A 388 -14.61 -8.92 4.50
C LYS A 388 -14.26 -9.86 5.67
N ASN A 389 -13.38 -10.83 5.42
CA ASN A 389 -12.95 -11.80 6.43
C ASN A 389 -12.22 -11.10 7.60
N ILE A 390 -11.36 -10.13 7.30
CA ILE A 390 -10.70 -9.30 8.31
C ILE A 390 -11.74 -8.55 9.16
N VAL A 391 -12.73 -7.91 8.54
CA VAL A 391 -13.81 -7.21 9.26
C VAL A 391 -14.60 -8.20 10.13
N GLY A 392 -14.92 -9.37 9.61
CA GLY A 392 -15.62 -10.43 10.34
C GLY A 392 -14.87 -10.86 11.60
N VAL A 393 -13.57 -11.10 11.48
CA VAL A 393 -12.70 -11.45 12.62
C VAL A 393 -12.68 -10.34 13.66
N VAL A 394 -12.48 -9.09 13.24
CA VAL A 394 -12.44 -7.92 14.17
C VAL A 394 -13.77 -7.75 14.89
N LEU A 395 -14.90 -7.96 14.23
CA LEU A 395 -16.23 -7.89 14.84
C LEU A 395 -16.45 -9.04 15.85
N GLN A 396 -16.08 -10.28 15.49
CA GLN A 396 -16.16 -11.44 16.40
C GLN A 396 -15.33 -11.21 17.68
N CYS A 397 -14.11 -10.62 17.53
CA CYS A 397 -13.27 -10.27 18.67
C CYS A 397 -13.92 -9.24 19.62
N ASN A 398 -14.86 -8.47 19.14
CA ASN A 398 -15.61 -7.47 19.91
C ASN A 398 -17.02 -7.95 20.30
N ASN A 399 -17.19 -9.24 20.47
CA ASN A 399 -18.41 -9.91 20.93
C ASN A 399 -19.64 -9.69 20.04
N PHE A 400 -19.43 -9.55 18.72
CA PHE A 400 -20.51 -9.61 17.74
C PHE A 400 -20.66 -11.06 17.23
N GLU A 401 -21.88 -11.52 17.08
CA GLU A 401 -22.17 -12.74 16.32
C GLU A 401 -22.11 -12.43 14.83
N VAL A 402 -21.19 -13.05 14.10
CA VAL A 402 -21.00 -12.79 12.66
C VAL A 402 -21.44 -14.01 11.86
N ILE A 403 -22.40 -13.78 10.96
CA ILE A 403 -22.81 -14.77 9.96
C ILE A 403 -22.15 -14.37 8.64
N ASP A 404 -21.18 -15.14 8.20
CA ASP A 404 -20.49 -14.92 6.94
C ASP A 404 -21.08 -15.80 5.84
N LEU A 405 -21.65 -15.21 4.81
CA LEU A 405 -22.23 -15.92 3.67
C LEU A 405 -21.19 -16.21 2.55
N GLY A 406 -19.94 -15.79 2.73
CA GLY A 406 -18.89 -16.00 1.72
C GLY A 406 -18.97 -15.00 0.57
N VAL A 407 -18.71 -15.50 -0.65
CA VAL A 407 -18.56 -14.70 -1.88
C VAL A 407 -19.68 -14.99 -2.87
N MET A 408 -19.84 -14.12 -3.88
CA MET A 408 -20.84 -14.27 -4.97
C MET A 408 -22.29 -14.41 -4.48
N VAL A 409 -22.64 -13.79 -3.37
CA VAL A 409 -23.92 -14.02 -2.70
C VAL A 409 -25.03 -13.19 -3.34
N PRO A 410 -26.10 -13.82 -3.90
CA PRO A 410 -27.24 -13.09 -4.47
C PRO A 410 -28.00 -12.28 -3.41
N ALA A 411 -28.56 -11.13 -3.78
CA ALA A 411 -29.37 -10.29 -2.90
C ALA A 411 -30.50 -11.08 -2.21
N ALA A 412 -31.18 -11.98 -2.93
CA ALA A 412 -32.25 -12.81 -2.37
C ALA A 412 -31.76 -13.68 -1.23
N THR A 413 -30.57 -14.30 -1.34
CA THR A 413 -29.96 -15.13 -0.28
C THR A 413 -29.58 -14.27 0.92
N ILE A 414 -28.91 -13.11 0.69
CA ILE A 414 -28.55 -12.17 1.75
C ILE A 414 -29.77 -11.80 2.59
N LEU A 415 -30.84 -11.37 1.92
CA LEU A 415 -32.04 -10.87 2.58
C LEU A 415 -32.87 -11.98 3.23
N GLN A 416 -32.93 -13.18 2.63
CA GLN A 416 -33.61 -14.32 3.23
C GLN A 416 -32.90 -14.76 4.51
N THR A 417 -31.55 -14.94 4.45
CA THR A 417 -30.78 -15.31 5.64
C THR A 417 -30.88 -14.24 6.72
N ALA A 418 -30.88 -12.96 6.35
CA ALA A 418 -31.03 -11.87 7.32
C ALA A 418 -32.36 -11.95 8.08
N LYS A 419 -33.44 -12.40 7.43
CA LYS A 419 -34.74 -12.61 8.08
C LYS A 419 -34.75 -13.87 8.94
N ASP A 420 -34.25 -14.98 8.41
CA ASP A 420 -34.29 -16.29 9.08
C ASP A 420 -33.47 -16.27 10.37
N GLU A 421 -32.32 -15.57 10.34
CA GLU A 421 -31.39 -15.42 11.46
C GLU A 421 -31.68 -14.22 12.36
N ASN A 422 -32.65 -13.38 12.01
CA ASN A 422 -33.01 -12.15 12.74
C ASN A 422 -31.77 -11.26 13.02
N VAL A 423 -31.01 -10.95 11.97
CA VAL A 423 -29.79 -10.16 12.13
C VAL A 423 -30.09 -8.70 12.45
N ASP A 424 -29.22 -8.07 13.22
CA ASP A 424 -29.36 -6.68 13.60
C ASP A 424 -28.79 -5.72 12.54
N MET A 425 -27.95 -6.23 11.62
CA MET A 425 -27.24 -5.43 10.63
C MET A 425 -26.76 -6.30 9.46
N ILE A 426 -26.69 -5.71 8.26
CA ILE A 426 -26.09 -6.34 7.07
C ILE A 426 -24.84 -5.55 6.65
N GLY A 427 -23.74 -6.24 6.38
CA GLY A 427 -22.53 -5.68 5.80
C GLY A 427 -22.22 -6.26 4.42
N LEU A 428 -22.03 -5.39 3.43
CA LEU A 428 -21.71 -5.75 2.06
C LEU A 428 -20.26 -5.39 1.71
N SER A 429 -19.59 -6.29 1.01
CA SER A 429 -18.23 -6.09 0.49
C SER A 429 -18.19 -6.31 -1.02
N GLY A 430 -17.26 -5.63 -1.69
CA GLY A 430 -16.99 -5.79 -3.11
C GLY A 430 -15.71 -5.07 -3.53
N LEU A 431 -15.02 -5.64 -4.52
CA LEU A 431 -13.77 -5.10 -5.04
C LEU A 431 -13.88 -4.64 -6.50
N ILE A 432 -14.69 -5.28 -7.31
CA ILE A 432 -14.83 -4.93 -8.73
C ILE A 432 -15.94 -3.89 -8.94
N THR A 433 -15.84 -3.16 -10.02
CA THR A 433 -16.79 -2.09 -10.33
C THR A 433 -18.27 -2.55 -10.39
N PRO A 434 -18.62 -3.71 -11.01
CA PRO A 434 -19.98 -4.20 -11.00
C PRO A 434 -20.58 -4.46 -9.61
N SER A 435 -19.74 -4.68 -8.59
CA SER A 435 -20.22 -4.86 -7.21
C SER A 435 -20.89 -3.63 -6.64
N LEU A 436 -20.55 -2.44 -7.14
CA LEU A 436 -21.17 -1.19 -6.72
C LEU A 436 -22.66 -1.14 -7.09
N ASP A 437 -23.03 -1.64 -8.27
CA ASP A 437 -24.43 -1.70 -8.72
C ASP A 437 -25.21 -2.78 -7.96
N GLU A 438 -24.58 -3.91 -7.64
CA GLU A 438 -25.18 -4.96 -6.80
C GLU A 438 -25.48 -4.44 -5.39
N MET A 439 -24.61 -3.60 -4.80
CA MET A 439 -24.88 -2.97 -3.50
C MET A 439 -26.09 -2.02 -3.56
N VAL A 440 -26.24 -1.26 -4.64
CA VAL A 440 -27.43 -0.42 -4.89
C VAL A 440 -28.69 -1.31 -5.03
N HIS A 441 -28.57 -2.44 -5.74
CA HIS A 441 -29.67 -3.39 -5.88
C HIS A 441 -30.10 -3.98 -4.54
N VAL A 442 -29.15 -4.40 -3.70
CA VAL A 442 -29.46 -4.91 -2.34
C VAL A 442 -30.18 -3.84 -1.52
N ALA A 443 -29.72 -2.58 -1.53
CA ALA A 443 -30.35 -1.49 -0.82
C ALA A 443 -31.81 -1.26 -1.28
N LYS A 444 -32.08 -1.27 -2.59
CA LYS A 444 -33.42 -1.18 -3.16
C LYS A 444 -34.32 -2.36 -2.74
N GLU A 445 -33.79 -3.56 -2.72
CA GLU A 445 -34.54 -4.75 -2.29
C GLU A 445 -34.78 -4.74 -0.79
N MET A 446 -33.87 -4.23 0.04
CA MET A 446 -34.12 -3.99 1.47
C MET A 446 -35.28 -3.02 1.67
N GLU A 447 -35.29 -1.90 0.95
CA GLU A 447 -36.40 -0.95 0.98
C GLU A 447 -37.72 -1.59 0.57
N ARG A 448 -37.73 -2.28 -0.59
CA ARG A 448 -38.95 -2.95 -1.12
C ARG A 448 -39.50 -3.99 -0.17
N GLN A 449 -38.64 -4.67 0.59
CA GLN A 449 -39.06 -5.73 1.53
C GLN A 449 -39.27 -5.21 2.96
N GLY A 450 -39.17 -3.90 3.20
CA GLY A 450 -39.45 -3.26 4.47
C GLY A 450 -38.51 -3.57 5.60
N PHE A 451 -37.20 -3.71 5.29
CA PHE A 451 -36.16 -3.80 6.31
C PHE A 451 -35.99 -2.46 7.04
N GLU A 452 -35.63 -2.53 8.33
CA GLU A 452 -35.35 -1.35 9.15
C GLU A 452 -33.96 -1.42 9.80
N ILE A 453 -33.17 -2.45 9.48
CA ILE A 453 -31.82 -2.67 10.04
C ILE A 453 -30.76 -1.87 9.28
N PRO A 454 -29.69 -1.43 9.93
CA PRO A 454 -28.60 -0.72 9.27
C PRO A 454 -27.90 -1.54 8.19
N LEU A 455 -27.42 -0.84 7.16
CA LEU A 455 -26.62 -1.39 6.07
C LEU A 455 -25.20 -0.81 6.12
N LEU A 456 -24.18 -1.67 6.18
CA LEU A 456 -22.78 -1.31 6.11
C LEU A 456 -22.24 -1.55 4.70
N ILE A 457 -21.47 -0.59 4.20
CA ILE A 457 -20.85 -0.66 2.87
C ILE A 457 -19.33 -0.62 3.02
N GLY A 458 -18.63 -1.64 2.54
CA GLY A 458 -17.19 -1.78 2.58
C GLY A 458 -16.63 -2.38 1.29
N GLY A 459 -15.30 -2.44 1.21
CA GLY A 459 -14.57 -2.94 0.04
C GLY A 459 -13.78 -1.86 -0.69
N ALA A 460 -12.71 -2.26 -1.37
CA ALA A 460 -11.70 -1.31 -1.89
C ALA A 460 -12.21 -0.37 -3.00
N THR A 461 -13.22 -0.75 -3.77
CA THR A 461 -13.84 0.11 -4.80
C THR A 461 -14.93 1.02 -4.25
N THR A 462 -15.39 0.76 -3.03
CA THR A 462 -16.43 1.58 -2.40
C THR A 462 -15.86 2.90 -1.90
N SER A 463 -16.70 3.89 -1.80
CA SER A 463 -16.32 5.20 -1.26
C SER A 463 -17.49 5.86 -0.57
N LYS A 464 -17.18 6.80 0.33
CA LYS A 464 -18.20 7.63 0.97
C LYS A 464 -19.07 8.36 -0.07
N ALA A 465 -18.46 8.84 -1.16
CA ALA A 465 -19.19 9.53 -2.22
C ALA A 465 -20.17 8.58 -2.94
N HIS A 466 -19.74 7.37 -3.29
CA HIS A 466 -20.61 6.38 -3.90
C HIS A 466 -21.75 5.98 -2.95
N THR A 467 -21.44 5.72 -1.69
CA THR A 467 -22.44 5.39 -0.68
C THR A 467 -23.48 6.49 -0.53
N ALA A 468 -23.06 7.75 -0.42
CA ALA A 468 -23.94 8.91 -0.25
C ALA A 468 -24.79 9.22 -1.50
N VAL A 469 -24.22 9.04 -2.71
CA VAL A 469 -24.88 9.46 -3.97
C VAL A 469 -25.73 8.34 -4.58
N LYS A 470 -25.31 7.08 -4.44
CA LYS A 470 -25.95 5.95 -5.15
C LYS A 470 -26.66 4.95 -4.24
N ILE A 471 -26.21 4.71 -3.03
CA ILE A 471 -26.75 3.65 -2.17
C ILE A 471 -27.76 4.21 -1.15
N GLU A 472 -27.36 5.16 -0.33
CA GLU A 472 -28.15 5.68 0.80
C GLU A 472 -29.50 6.24 0.36
N GLN A 473 -29.59 6.87 -0.79
CA GLN A 473 -30.86 7.40 -1.33
C GLN A 473 -31.89 6.31 -1.67
N ASN A 474 -31.50 5.05 -1.74
CA ASN A 474 -32.37 3.92 -2.07
C ASN A 474 -32.81 3.11 -0.85
N TYR A 475 -32.45 3.54 0.37
CA TYR A 475 -32.82 2.85 1.59
C TYR A 475 -33.01 3.85 2.74
N HIS A 476 -34.16 3.78 3.44
CA HIS A 476 -34.55 4.76 4.47
C HIS A 476 -33.85 4.56 5.81
N ALA A 477 -33.43 3.32 6.15
CA ALA A 477 -32.70 3.04 7.38
C ALA A 477 -31.21 3.44 7.22
N PRO A 478 -30.42 3.55 8.31
CA PRO A 478 -29.05 4.03 8.23
C PRO A 478 -28.17 3.18 7.31
N VAL A 479 -27.50 3.84 6.37
CA VAL A 479 -26.46 3.25 5.51
C VAL A 479 -25.11 3.87 5.88
N SER A 480 -24.14 3.08 6.30
CA SER A 480 -22.85 3.58 6.72
C SER A 480 -21.71 3.05 5.87
N TYR A 481 -20.88 3.95 5.33
CA TYR A 481 -19.61 3.59 4.71
C TYR A 481 -18.56 3.27 5.77
N VAL A 482 -17.95 2.10 5.68
CA VAL A 482 -16.91 1.60 6.57
C VAL A 482 -15.58 1.54 5.81
N PRO A 483 -14.66 2.48 6.02
CA PRO A 483 -13.44 2.58 5.22
C PRO A 483 -12.42 1.47 5.48
N ASN A 484 -12.41 0.91 6.69
CA ASN A 484 -11.50 -0.16 7.09
C ASN A 484 -12.02 -0.93 8.33
N ALA A 485 -11.34 -2.02 8.66
CA ALA A 485 -11.75 -2.90 9.77
C ALA A 485 -11.70 -2.22 11.14
N SER A 486 -10.75 -1.29 11.38
CA SER A 486 -10.64 -0.58 12.66
C SER A 486 -11.84 0.31 12.96
N ARG A 487 -12.50 0.82 11.93
CA ARG A 487 -13.70 1.66 12.08
C ARG A 487 -15.00 0.84 12.21
N ALA A 488 -14.99 -0.43 11.80
CA ALA A 488 -16.19 -1.27 11.79
C ALA A 488 -16.83 -1.40 13.17
N VAL A 489 -16.04 -1.69 14.21
CA VAL A 489 -16.54 -1.89 15.58
C VAL A 489 -17.26 -0.65 16.10
N GLY A 490 -16.62 0.52 16.03
CA GLY A 490 -17.22 1.77 16.50
C GLY A 490 -18.50 2.15 15.76
N VAL A 491 -18.56 1.88 14.44
CA VAL A 491 -19.77 2.09 13.63
C VAL A 491 -20.88 1.14 14.08
N CYS A 492 -20.60 -0.15 14.22
CA CYS A 492 -21.57 -1.16 14.66
C CYS A 492 -22.14 -0.84 16.06
N GLN A 493 -21.28 -0.51 17.03
CA GLN A 493 -21.67 -0.14 18.38
C GLN A 493 -22.61 1.09 18.39
N ARG A 494 -22.30 2.12 17.61
CA ARG A 494 -23.15 3.32 17.51
C ARG A 494 -24.49 3.05 16.84
N LEU A 495 -24.55 2.16 15.86
CA LEU A 495 -25.78 1.81 15.14
C LEU A 495 -26.68 0.83 15.92
N LEU A 496 -26.12 -0.04 16.76
CA LEU A 496 -26.91 -1.00 17.55
C LEU A 496 -27.40 -0.41 18.87
N ASN A 497 -26.69 0.55 19.44
CA ASN A 497 -27.12 1.22 20.67
C ASN A 497 -28.28 2.20 20.35
N LYS A 498 -29.51 1.88 20.85
CA LYS A 498 -30.72 2.68 20.61
C LYS A 498 -30.58 4.17 20.99
N ALA A 499 -29.78 4.50 22.00
CA ALA A 499 -29.57 5.89 22.43
C ALA A 499 -28.67 6.69 21.47
N SER A 500 -27.68 6.06 20.83
CA SER A 500 -26.75 6.70 19.89
C SER A 500 -27.16 6.55 18.44
N ARG A 501 -27.98 5.57 18.09
CA ARG A 501 -28.40 5.27 16.70
C ARG A 501 -29.03 6.48 16.01
N ASP A 502 -30.03 7.10 16.63
CA ASP A 502 -30.77 8.23 16.02
C ASP A 502 -29.87 9.47 15.86
N ILE A 503 -28.95 9.68 16.79
CA ILE A 503 -27.97 10.77 16.72
C ILE A 503 -27.02 10.49 15.55
N TYR A 504 -26.46 9.30 15.50
CA TYR A 504 -25.52 8.90 14.46
C TYR A 504 -26.15 8.87 13.07
N ALA A 505 -27.38 8.39 12.94
CA ALA A 505 -28.13 8.43 11.69
C ALA A 505 -28.32 9.87 11.16
N LYS A 506 -28.62 10.82 12.04
CA LYS A 506 -28.71 12.24 11.67
C LYS A 506 -27.36 12.85 11.29
N GLU A 507 -26.28 12.49 11.98
CA GLU A 507 -24.92 12.90 11.62
C GLU A 507 -24.54 12.38 10.22
N LEU A 508 -24.79 11.08 9.94
CA LEU A 508 -24.56 10.48 8.62
C LEU A 508 -25.38 11.16 7.53
N ALA A 509 -26.66 11.37 7.74
CA ALA A 509 -27.53 12.01 6.74
C ALA A 509 -27.03 13.42 6.39
N LYS A 510 -26.65 14.21 7.39
CA LYS A 510 -26.06 15.55 7.19
C LYS A 510 -24.70 15.50 6.47
N GLU A 511 -23.86 14.54 6.84
CA GLU A 511 -22.59 14.33 6.17
C GLU A 511 -22.79 13.97 4.71
N TYR A 512 -23.69 13.03 4.41
CA TYR A 512 -23.99 12.60 3.05
C TYR A 512 -24.66 13.69 2.21
N GLU A 513 -25.50 14.52 2.80
CA GLU A 513 -26.04 15.71 2.13
C GLU A 513 -24.90 16.66 1.70
N THR A 514 -23.94 16.91 2.60
CA THR A 514 -22.75 17.71 2.27
C THR A 514 -21.92 17.07 1.16
N VAL A 515 -21.73 15.76 1.20
CA VAL A 515 -21.02 15.02 0.16
C VAL A 515 -21.73 15.11 -1.19
N ARG A 516 -23.06 14.96 -1.23
CA ARG A 516 -23.88 15.12 -2.45
C ARG A 516 -23.79 16.53 -3.01
N GLU A 517 -23.88 17.56 -2.16
CA GLU A 517 -23.72 18.96 -2.59
C GLU A 517 -22.32 19.24 -3.17
N GLN A 518 -21.27 18.72 -2.51
CA GLN A 518 -19.91 18.85 -3.01
C GLN A 518 -19.72 18.10 -4.33
N HIS A 519 -20.34 16.93 -4.47
CA HIS A 519 -20.30 16.15 -5.70
C HIS A 519 -21.01 16.89 -6.84
N ALA A 520 -22.18 17.45 -6.59
CA ALA A 520 -22.94 18.25 -7.57
C ALA A 520 -22.23 19.57 -7.96
N ARG A 521 -21.43 20.16 -7.05
CA ARG A 521 -20.66 21.38 -7.31
C ARG A 521 -19.30 21.12 -7.98
N LYS A 522 -18.81 19.88 -8.03
CA LYS A 522 -17.56 19.53 -8.69
C LYS A 522 -17.69 19.78 -10.19
N LYS A 523 -17.18 20.93 -10.65
CA LYS A 523 -16.93 21.11 -12.08
C LYS A 523 -15.94 20.05 -12.55
N PRO A 524 -16.15 19.43 -13.73
CA PRO A 524 -15.18 18.48 -14.27
C PRO A 524 -13.80 19.15 -14.29
N ARG A 525 -12.78 18.48 -13.74
CA ARG A 525 -11.40 18.98 -13.68
C ARG A 525 -10.80 19.23 -15.08
N SER A 526 -11.40 18.67 -16.12
CA SER A 526 -11.00 18.79 -17.52
C SER A 526 -12.26 19.04 -18.37
N LYS A 527 -12.13 19.89 -19.38
CA LYS A 527 -13.21 20.11 -20.33
C LYS A 527 -13.39 18.86 -21.18
N PRO A 528 -14.62 18.33 -21.33
CA PRO A 528 -14.88 17.23 -22.24
C PRO A 528 -14.72 17.69 -23.70
N VAL A 529 -14.40 16.75 -24.57
CA VAL A 529 -14.38 16.93 -26.03
C VAL A 529 -15.26 15.87 -26.67
N THR A 530 -15.75 16.11 -27.89
CA THR A 530 -16.46 15.07 -28.65
C THR A 530 -15.53 13.93 -29.04
N LEU A 531 -16.09 12.77 -29.33
CA LEU A 531 -15.30 11.63 -29.79
C LEU A 531 -14.57 11.95 -31.11
N ALA A 532 -15.19 12.70 -32.00
CA ALA A 532 -14.54 13.18 -33.21
C ALA A 532 -13.31 14.05 -32.92
N GLN A 533 -13.44 15.03 -32.01
CA GLN A 533 -12.30 15.86 -31.59
C GLN A 533 -11.22 15.05 -30.92
N ALA A 534 -11.59 14.05 -30.10
CA ALA A 534 -10.66 13.15 -29.45
C ALA A 534 -9.88 12.28 -30.46
N ARG A 535 -10.56 11.80 -31.51
CA ARG A 535 -9.96 11.05 -32.64
C ARG A 535 -9.05 11.95 -33.49
N ASP A 536 -9.40 13.21 -33.72
CA ASP A 536 -8.54 14.17 -34.42
C ASP A 536 -7.24 14.44 -33.68
N ASN A 537 -7.28 14.43 -32.33
CA ASN A 537 -6.14 14.54 -31.43
C ASN A 537 -5.62 13.18 -30.94
N ALA A 538 -5.86 12.09 -31.69
CA ALA A 538 -5.37 10.76 -31.35
C ALA A 538 -3.83 10.70 -31.33
N PHE A 539 -3.30 9.84 -30.48
CA PHE A 539 -1.87 9.55 -30.49
C PHE A 539 -1.50 8.85 -31.82
N LYS A 540 -0.41 9.32 -32.42
CA LYS A 540 0.11 8.79 -33.68
C LYS A 540 1.50 8.21 -33.43
N PRO A 541 1.60 6.92 -33.10
CA PRO A 541 2.88 6.27 -32.87
C PRO A 541 3.70 6.23 -34.15
N ASP A 542 5.02 6.17 -34.00
CA ASP A 542 5.95 6.06 -35.12
C ASP A 542 6.15 4.58 -35.51
N PHE A 543 5.71 4.19 -36.69
CA PHE A 543 5.93 2.88 -37.28
C PHE A 543 7.05 2.87 -38.34
N ASN A 544 7.99 3.84 -38.33
CA ASN A 544 9.20 3.78 -39.13
C ASN A 544 10.07 2.57 -38.77
N THR A 545 10.08 2.18 -37.50
CA THR A 545 10.56 0.87 -37.07
C THR A 545 9.40 -0.10 -37.14
N LEU A 546 9.53 -1.12 -38.00
CA LEU A 546 8.48 -2.13 -38.18
C LEU A 546 8.25 -2.95 -36.91
N PRO A 547 7.00 -3.33 -36.61
CA PRO A 547 6.69 -4.17 -35.46
C PRO A 547 7.46 -5.50 -35.53
N VAL A 548 7.94 -5.94 -34.37
CA VAL A 548 8.65 -7.23 -34.26
C VAL A 548 7.63 -8.36 -34.32
N LYS A 549 7.85 -9.29 -35.25
CA LYS A 549 7.05 -10.51 -35.31
C LYS A 549 7.33 -11.39 -34.09
N PRO A 550 6.31 -11.87 -33.37
CA PRO A 550 6.50 -12.81 -32.26
C PRO A 550 7.24 -14.08 -32.70
N ALA A 551 8.16 -14.54 -31.86
CA ALA A 551 8.89 -15.81 -32.10
C ALA A 551 7.94 -17.02 -32.02
N THR A 552 6.86 -16.91 -31.22
CA THR A 552 5.83 -17.97 -31.07
C THR A 552 4.46 -17.34 -31.29
N LEU A 553 3.77 -17.77 -32.37
CA LEU A 553 2.39 -17.35 -32.63
C LEU A 553 1.39 -18.39 -32.12
N GLY A 554 0.17 -17.94 -31.84
CA GLY A 554 -0.93 -18.75 -31.32
C GLY A 554 -0.91 -18.92 -29.80
N VAL A 555 -1.66 -19.88 -29.30
CA VAL A 555 -1.91 -20.11 -27.88
C VAL A 555 -0.86 -21.06 -27.30
N THR A 556 -0.28 -20.69 -26.16
CA THR A 556 0.74 -21.48 -25.46
C THR A 556 0.39 -21.55 -23.97
N PRO A 557 0.06 -22.73 -23.42
CA PRO A 557 -0.05 -22.92 -21.98
C PRO A 557 1.31 -22.72 -21.30
N VAL A 558 1.32 -22.09 -20.13
CA VAL A 558 2.54 -21.81 -19.37
C VAL A 558 2.35 -22.20 -17.90
N THR A 559 3.42 -22.63 -17.29
CA THR A 559 3.50 -22.88 -15.85
C THR A 559 4.73 -22.19 -15.31
N ALA A 560 4.70 -21.79 -14.05
CA ALA A 560 5.85 -21.21 -13.39
C ALA A 560 6.09 -21.91 -12.05
N ASP A 561 7.35 -22.09 -11.70
CA ASP A 561 7.76 -22.55 -10.40
C ASP A 561 7.57 -21.43 -9.35
N LEU A 562 6.93 -21.78 -8.24
CA LEU A 562 6.62 -20.80 -7.18
C LEU A 562 7.87 -20.18 -6.55
N ALA A 563 8.97 -20.96 -6.45
CA ALA A 563 10.23 -20.43 -5.95
C ALA A 563 10.83 -19.36 -6.89
N THR A 564 10.62 -19.52 -8.20
CA THR A 564 10.96 -18.49 -9.18
C THR A 564 10.07 -17.26 -9.03
N LEU A 565 8.75 -17.43 -8.91
CA LEU A 565 7.80 -16.34 -8.78
C LEU A 565 8.02 -15.50 -7.52
N ARG A 566 8.48 -16.11 -6.44
CA ARG A 566 8.83 -15.41 -5.19
C ARG A 566 9.75 -14.21 -5.43
N ASN A 567 10.67 -14.30 -6.39
CA ASN A 567 11.63 -13.23 -6.69
C ASN A 567 11.00 -12.05 -7.45
N TYR A 568 9.78 -12.21 -7.97
CA TYR A 568 9.03 -11.16 -8.69
C TYR A 568 7.95 -10.51 -7.85
N ILE A 569 7.81 -10.87 -6.57
CA ILE A 569 6.77 -10.32 -5.69
C ILE A 569 7.02 -8.83 -5.44
N ASP A 570 6.01 -7.99 -5.72
CA ASP A 570 5.87 -6.68 -5.09
C ASP A 570 5.16 -6.85 -3.75
N TRP A 571 5.91 -6.59 -2.67
CA TRP A 571 5.40 -6.71 -1.30
C TRP A 571 4.60 -5.51 -0.83
N THR A 572 4.65 -4.37 -1.52
CA THR A 572 3.93 -3.15 -1.10
C THR A 572 2.42 -3.37 -0.99
N PRO A 573 1.72 -3.97 -1.98
CA PRO A 573 0.28 -4.23 -1.85
C PRO A 573 -0.05 -5.25 -0.75
N PHE A 574 0.84 -6.20 -0.45
CA PHE A 574 0.67 -7.14 0.66
C PHE A 574 0.51 -6.41 2.00
N PHE A 575 1.38 -5.45 2.30
CA PHE A 575 1.28 -4.66 3.53
C PHE A 575 0.01 -3.81 3.57
N LEU A 576 -0.41 -3.25 2.44
CA LEU A 576 -1.65 -2.48 2.34
C LEU A 576 -2.88 -3.33 2.63
N THR A 577 -2.92 -4.59 2.21
CA THR A 577 -3.98 -5.55 2.55
C THR A 577 -4.14 -5.70 4.06
N TRP A 578 -3.04 -5.69 4.80
CA TRP A 578 -3.01 -5.77 6.26
C TRP A 578 -3.11 -4.41 6.95
N SER A 579 -3.53 -3.36 6.23
CA SER A 579 -3.67 -1.98 6.73
C SER A 579 -2.37 -1.37 7.27
N LEU A 580 -1.21 -1.85 6.81
CA LEU A 580 0.09 -1.27 7.11
C LEU A 580 0.48 -0.32 5.96
N ALA A 581 0.52 0.97 6.24
CA ALA A 581 0.86 1.99 5.24
C ALA A 581 2.39 2.14 5.11
N GLY A 582 2.90 1.96 3.90
CA GLY A 582 4.32 2.12 3.59
C GLY A 582 4.72 1.35 2.33
N LYS A 583 5.87 1.68 1.76
CA LYS A 583 6.41 1.00 0.59
C LYS A 583 7.51 0.01 0.97
N TYR A 584 7.44 -1.20 0.44
CA TYR A 584 8.53 -2.16 0.57
C TYR A 584 9.77 -1.70 -0.25
N PRO A 585 11.01 -1.90 0.26
CA PRO A 585 11.35 -2.48 1.57
C PRO A 585 11.32 -1.49 2.74
N ARG A 586 11.10 -0.19 2.50
CA ARG A 586 11.15 0.87 3.53
C ARG A 586 10.21 0.63 4.71
N ILE A 587 9.03 0.05 4.44
CA ILE A 587 8.04 -0.24 5.49
C ILE A 587 8.59 -1.16 6.60
N LEU A 588 9.52 -2.07 6.28
CA LEU A 588 10.15 -2.97 7.26
C LEU A 588 10.96 -2.22 8.31
N ASN A 589 11.33 -0.99 7.98
CA ASN A 589 12.14 -0.11 8.82
C ASN A 589 11.38 1.17 9.21
N ASP A 590 10.06 1.15 9.15
CA ASP A 590 9.22 2.28 9.55
C ASP A 590 9.16 2.41 11.07
N ASP A 591 9.21 3.63 11.60
CA ASP A 591 9.27 3.87 13.05
C ASP A 591 8.02 3.42 13.80
N VAL A 592 6.86 3.44 13.14
CA VAL A 592 5.56 3.12 13.74
C VAL A 592 5.16 1.68 13.44
N VAL A 593 5.26 1.26 12.18
CA VAL A 593 4.74 -0.03 11.72
C VAL A 593 5.84 -1.06 11.43
N GLY A 594 7.12 -0.67 11.47
CA GLY A 594 8.24 -1.50 10.98
C GLY A 594 8.37 -2.85 11.69
N GLU A 595 8.29 -2.89 13.01
CA GLU A 595 8.35 -4.15 13.77
C GLU A 595 7.22 -5.10 13.35
N GLN A 596 6.01 -4.55 13.23
CA GLN A 596 4.85 -5.34 12.82
C GLN A 596 4.93 -5.75 11.34
N ALA A 597 5.42 -4.87 10.48
CA ALA A 597 5.66 -5.19 9.08
C ALA A 597 6.72 -6.29 8.92
N GLN A 598 7.81 -6.26 9.71
CA GLN A 598 8.83 -7.30 9.70
C GLN A 598 8.27 -8.64 10.19
N SER A 599 7.50 -8.66 11.29
CA SER A 599 6.84 -9.88 11.77
C SER A 599 5.92 -10.48 10.69
N LEU A 600 5.08 -9.64 10.10
CA LEU A 600 4.15 -10.03 9.05
C LEU A 600 4.88 -10.55 7.79
N PHE A 601 5.97 -9.90 7.42
CA PHE A 601 6.81 -10.32 6.29
C PHE A 601 7.46 -11.68 6.54
N ASN A 602 7.94 -11.93 7.77
CA ASN A 602 8.51 -13.22 8.16
C ASN A 602 7.44 -14.33 8.12
N ASP A 603 6.23 -14.06 8.65
CA ASP A 603 5.10 -14.98 8.62
C ASP A 603 4.69 -15.32 7.17
N ALA A 604 4.66 -14.32 6.28
CA ALA A 604 4.37 -14.51 4.85
C ALA A 604 5.45 -15.35 4.14
N ASN A 605 6.72 -15.11 4.45
CA ASN A 605 7.81 -15.92 3.89
C ASN A 605 7.77 -17.37 4.41
N ALA A 606 7.50 -17.58 5.69
CA ALA A 606 7.32 -18.93 6.25
C ALA A 606 6.13 -19.67 5.61
N MET A 607 5.03 -18.95 5.34
CA MET A 607 3.89 -19.49 4.60
C MET A 607 4.29 -19.85 3.16
N LEU A 608 5.04 -19.00 2.47
CA LEU A 608 5.56 -19.28 1.13
C LEU A 608 6.48 -20.49 1.10
N ASP A 609 7.40 -20.61 2.07
CA ASP A 609 8.28 -21.79 2.19
C ASP A 609 7.45 -23.06 2.30
N LYS A 610 6.44 -23.07 3.18
CA LYS A 610 5.53 -24.22 3.33
C LYS A 610 4.73 -24.53 2.07
N ILE A 611 4.17 -23.50 1.41
CA ILE A 611 3.43 -23.68 0.15
C ILE A 611 4.31 -24.29 -0.92
N ILE A 612 5.57 -23.86 -1.01
CA ILE A 612 6.55 -24.36 -2.00
C ILE A 612 6.97 -25.80 -1.68
N GLU A 613 7.30 -26.09 -0.41
CA GLU A 613 7.72 -27.42 0.04
C GLU A 613 6.61 -28.47 -0.12
N ASP A 614 5.39 -28.13 0.29
CA ASP A 614 4.23 -29.04 0.26
C ASP A 614 3.52 -29.05 -1.11
N ASN A 615 3.91 -28.16 -2.04
CA ASN A 615 3.29 -27.96 -3.35
C ASN A 615 1.75 -27.83 -3.27
N THR A 616 1.27 -27.07 -2.30
CA THR A 616 -0.16 -26.92 -2.02
C THR A 616 -0.86 -25.94 -2.95
N LEU A 617 -0.13 -24.96 -3.52
CA LEU A 617 -0.63 -24.08 -4.57
C LEU A 617 0.04 -24.39 -5.91
N GLN A 618 -0.68 -24.13 -7.01
CA GLN A 618 -0.14 -24.26 -8.35
C GLN A 618 -0.32 -22.96 -9.13
N ALA A 619 0.77 -22.56 -9.83
CA ALA A 619 0.75 -21.45 -10.76
C ALA A 619 0.54 -21.96 -12.20
N LYS A 620 -0.58 -21.56 -12.80
CA LYS A 620 -0.94 -21.93 -14.18
C LYS A 620 -1.29 -20.68 -14.99
N GLY A 621 -0.95 -20.72 -16.26
CA GLY A 621 -1.26 -19.61 -17.14
C GLY A 621 -1.36 -20.03 -18.60
N VAL A 622 -1.80 -19.11 -19.42
CA VAL A 622 -1.85 -19.25 -20.87
C VAL A 622 -1.58 -17.91 -21.51
N ILE A 623 -0.79 -17.89 -22.57
CA ILE A 623 -0.57 -16.73 -23.43
C ILE A 623 -1.02 -17.03 -24.84
N GLY A 624 -1.36 -15.99 -25.59
CA GLY A 624 -1.56 -16.04 -27.03
C GLY A 624 -0.95 -14.81 -27.68
N LEU A 625 -0.22 -15.01 -28.75
CA LEU A 625 0.34 -13.95 -29.59
C LEU A 625 -0.23 -14.10 -31.00
N PHE A 626 -0.88 -13.04 -31.48
CA PHE A 626 -1.69 -13.09 -32.68
C PHE A 626 -1.34 -11.95 -33.64
N PRO A 627 -1.43 -12.20 -34.97
CA PRO A 627 -1.46 -11.13 -35.94
C PRO A 627 -2.66 -10.21 -35.67
N ALA A 628 -2.44 -8.92 -35.69
CA ALA A 628 -3.48 -7.93 -35.37
C ALA A 628 -3.25 -6.63 -36.13
N ASN A 629 -4.33 -5.88 -36.36
CA ASN A 629 -4.29 -4.51 -36.90
C ASN A 629 -5.40 -3.67 -36.26
N ARG A 630 -5.14 -2.38 -36.10
CA ARG A 630 -6.11 -1.40 -35.68
C ARG A 630 -7.12 -1.08 -36.78
N VAL A 631 -8.39 -0.95 -36.42
CA VAL A 631 -9.47 -0.42 -37.21
C VAL A 631 -10.25 0.62 -36.38
N GLY A 632 -9.95 1.88 -36.57
CA GLY A 632 -10.50 2.96 -35.71
C GLY A 632 -9.97 2.86 -34.27
N ASP A 633 -10.87 2.70 -33.29
CA ASP A 633 -10.53 2.49 -31.89
C ASP A 633 -10.57 1.00 -31.46
N ASP A 634 -10.70 0.09 -32.44
CA ASP A 634 -10.71 -1.36 -32.25
C ASP A 634 -9.41 -2.02 -32.73
N VAL A 635 -9.13 -3.22 -32.25
CA VAL A 635 -8.04 -4.09 -32.69
C VAL A 635 -8.63 -5.39 -33.23
N GLU A 636 -8.54 -5.60 -34.56
CA GLU A 636 -8.87 -6.88 -35.17
C GLU A 636 -7.74 -7.88 -34.93
N ILE A 637 -8.09 -9.03 -34.40
CA ILE A 637 -7.19 -10.16 -34.11
C ILE A 637 -7.46 -11.25 -35.08
N TYR A 638 -6.42 -11.74 -35.77
CA TYR A 638 -6.56 -12.72 -36.84
C TYR A 638 -6.16 -14.13 -36.42
N SER A 639 -6.77 -15.14 -37.07
CA SER A 639 -6.46 -16.55 -36.78
C SER A 639 -5.04 -16.94 -37.19
N ASP A 640 -4.50 -16.29 -38.20
CA ASP A 640 -3.19 -16.58 -38.77
C ASP A 640 -2.63 -15.37 -39.54
N GLU A 641 -1.41 -15.51 -40.03
CA GLU A 641 -0.68 -14.46 -40.75
C GLU A 641 -1.27 -14.07 -42.11
N SER A 642 -2.20 -14.83 -42.65
CA SER A 642 -2.90 -14.44 -43.87
C SER A 642 -3.83 -13.24 -43.66
N ARG A 643 -4.18 -12.96 -42.39
CA ARG A 643 -5.04 -11.84 -41.95
C ARG A 643 -6.39 -11.80 -42.70
N THR A 644 -6.86 -12.96 -43.16
CA THR A 644 -8.12 -13.10 -43.91
C THR A 644 -9.31 -13.40 -43.02
N LYS A 645 -9.06 -14.06 -41.86
CA LYS A 645 -10.10 -14.44 -40.91
C LYS A 645 -9.88 -13.76 -39.57
N VAL A 646 -10.83 -12.95 -39.17
CA VAL A 646 -10.88 -12.33 -37.83
C VAL A 646 -11.34 -13.37 -36.82
N SER A 647 -10.56 -13.61 -35.77
CA SER A 647 -10.87 -14.48 -34.65
C SER A 647 -11.55 -13.75 -33.49
N GLY A 648 -11.32 -12.43 -33.37
CA GLY A 648 -11.93 -11.59 -32.39
C GLY A 648 -11.61 -10.12 -32.63
N VAL A 649 -12.35 -9.25 -31.97
CA VAL A 649 -12.14 -7.79 -32.02
C VAL A 649 -12.07 -7.27 -30.59
N GLY A 650 -10.92 -6.71 -30.22
CA GLY A 650 -10.75 -5.98 -28.97
C GLY A 650 -11.31 -4.57 -29.12
N HIS A 651 -12.31 -4.24 -28.31
CA HIS A 651 -12.95 -2.93 -28.35
C HIS A 651 -12.37 -2.01 -27.29
N HIS A 652 -11.83 -0.87 -27.70
CA HIS A 652 -11.16 0.04 -26.80
C HIS A 652 -11.85 1.41 -26.74
N LEU A 653 -11.61 2.09 -25.61
CA LEU A 653 -12.12 3.43 -25.35
C LEU A 653 -11.01 4.47 -25.50
N ARG A 654 -11.40 5.66 -25.97
CA ARG A 654 -10.50 6.79 -26.13
C ARG A 654 -10.72 7.83 -25.05
N GLN A 655 -9.66 8.45 -24.58
CA GLN A 655 -9.75 9.59 -23.65
C GLN A 655 -10.53 10.74 -24.32
N GLN A 656 -11.52 11.30 -23.63
CA GLN A 656 -12.36 12.40 -24.12
C GLN A 656 -12.24 13.69 -23.30
N THR A 657 -11.01 14.09 -22.99
CA THR A 657 -10.74 15.32 -22.27
C THR A 657 -9.90 16.27 -23.12
N LEU A 658 -10.18 17.57 -23.06
CA LEU A 658 -9.38 18.56 -23.76
C LEU A 658 -7.94 18.53 -23.26
N LYS A 659 -6.99 18.38 -24.18
CA LYS A 659 -5.56 18.33 -23.88
C LYS A 659 -4.79 19.28 -24.81
N ASP A 660 -4.17 20.31 -24.23
CA ASP A 660 -3.45 21.32 -25.02
C ASP A 660 -2.07 20.83 -25.52
N LYS A 661 -1.45 19.87 -24.83
CA LYS A 661 -0.08 19.41 -25.09
C LYS A 661 0.08 17.91 -25.31
N PHE A 662 -0.96 17.12 -25.07
CA PHE A 662 -0.92 15.67 -25.11
C PHE A 662 -2.02 15.13 -26.02
N ALA A 663 -1.81 13.93 -26.57
CA ALA A 663 -2.82 13.24 -27.34
C ALA A 663 -3.94 12.64 -26.45
N ASN A 664 -5.07 12.35 -27.05
CA ASN A 664 -6.15 11.58 -26.48
C ASN A 664 -5.91 10.10 -26.80
N TYR A 665 -5.34 9.36 -25.85
CA TYR A 665 -4.91 7.97 -26.04
C TYR A 665 -6.08 6.99 -26.08
N CYS A 666 -5.91 5.97 -26.93
CA CYS A 666 -6.67 4.73 -26.97
C CYS A 666 -5.67 3.56 -27.07
N LEU A 667 -5.93 2.42 -26.44
CA LEU A 667 -5.02 1.27 -26.53
C LEU A 667 -4.80 0.81 -27.97
N ALA A 668 -5.81 0.92 -28.84
CA ALA A 668 -5.70 0.61 -30.26
C ALA A 668 -4.64 1.45 -31.00
N ASP A 669 -4.30 2.66 -30.49
CA ASP A 669 -3.28 3.51 -31.10
C ASP A 669 -1.91 2.84 -31.16
N PHE A 670 -1.62 1.91 -30.23
CA PHE A 670 -0.34 1.19 -30.16
C PHE A 670 -0.22 0.00 -31.12
N VAL A 671 -1.20 -0.18 -32.00
CA VAL A 671 -1.20 -1.20 -33.07
C VAL A 671 -1.30 -0.51 -34.41
N ALA A 672 -0.53 -1.01 -35.42
CA ALA A 672 -0.52 -0.44 -36.75
C ALA A 672 -1.90 -0.53 -37.43
N GLU A 673 -2.28 0.56 -38.07
CA GLU A 673 -3.57 0.64 -38.76
C GLU A 673 -3.63 -0.30 -39.95
N LYS A 674 -4.75 -0.99 -40.12
CA LYS A 674 -4.97 -1.96 -41.21
C LYS A 674 -4.74 -1.36 -42.61
N SER A 675 -5.16 -0.11 -42.81
CA SER A 675 -4.99 0.63 -44.06
C SER A 675 -3.53 0.95 -44.38
N SER A 676 -2.62 0.93 -43.41
CA SER A 676 -1.18 1.17 -43.63
C SER A 676 -0.47 0.02 -44.33
N GLY A 677 -1.04 -1.19 -44.34
CA GLY A 677 -0.41 -2.39 -44.85
C GLY A 677 0.74 -2.90 -43.99
N ILE A 678 0.99 -2.32 -42.82
CA ILE A 678 2.00 -2.78 -41.86
C ILE A 678 1.45 -3.98 -41.07
N GLU A 679 2.21 -5.05 -41.05
CA GLU A 679 1.90 -6.24 -40.27
C GLU A 679 2.26 -6.01 -38.81
N ASP A 680 1.26 -6.11 -37.92
CA ASP A 680 1.45 -5.91 -36.46
C ASP A 680 0.83 -7.07 -35.70
N TYR A 681 1.05 -7.08 -34.39
CA TYR A 681 0.67 -8.17 -33.49
C TYR A 681 0.16 -7.65 -32.16
N VAL A 682 -0.67 -8.44 -31.48
CA VAL A 682 -1.14 -8.23 -30.14
C VAL A 682 -1.03 -9.51 -29.33
N GLY A 683 -0.78 -9.40 -28.05
CA GLY A 683 -0.81 -10.56 -27.15
C GLY A 683 -1.95 -10.48 -26.15
N ALA A 684 -2.33 -11.65 -25.64
CA ALA A 684 -3.24 -11.79 -24.52
C ALA A 684 -2.70 -12.82 -23.53
N PHE A 685 -3.06 -12.68 -22.25
CA PHE A 685 -2.65 -13.63 -21.22
C PHE A 685 -3.71 -13.79 -20.13
N ALA A 686 -3.67 -14.93 -19.46
CA ALA A 686 -4.37 -15.18 -18.20
C ALA A 686 -3.49 -16.08 -17.33
N VAL A 687 -3.29 -15.69 -16.07
CA VAL A 687 -2.45 -16.41 -15.10
C VAL A 687 -3.13 -16.45 -13.75
N THR A 688 -2.86 -17.52 -12.99
CA THR A 688 -3.26 -17.65 -11.59
C THR A 688 -2.14 -18.24 -10.75
N GLY A 689 -1.99 -17.76 -9.54
CA GLY A 689 -1.15 -18.36 -8.48
C GLY A 689 -1.97 -19.06 -7.39
N GLY A 690 -3.30 -19.07 -7.54
CA GLY A 690 -4.25 -19.48 -6.50
C GLY A 690 -4.92 -20.84 -6.67
N ILE A 691 -4.45 -21.72 -7.54
CA ILE A 691 -5.03 -23.06 -7.63
C ILE A 691 -4.72 -23.83 -6.35
N GLY A 692 -5.76 -24.16 -5.57
CA GLY A 692 -5.67 -24.80 -4.25
C GLY A 692 -5.74 -23.81 -3.08
N GLU A 693 -5.90 -22.49 -3.33
CA GLU A 693 -5.91 -21.49 -2.26
C GLU A 693 -7.11 -21.61 -1.34
N ASP A 694 -8.29 -21.91 -1.87
CA ASP A 694 -9.51 -22.03 -1.07
C ASP A 694 -9.40 -23.24 -0.13
N GLU A 695 -8.99 -24.42 -0.62
CA GLU A 695 -8.83 -25.62 0.18
C GLU A 695 -7.78 -25.42 1.28
N LEU A 696 -6.66 -24.75 0.97
CA LEU A 696 -5.62 -24.50 1.96
C LEU A 696 -6.07 -23.48 3.01
N ALA A 697 -6.69 -22.39 2.60
CA ALA A 697 -7.21 -21.35 3.50
C ALA A 697 -8.30 -21.93 4.41
N ASP A 698 -9.25 -22.70 3.85
CA ASP A 698 -10.33 -23.34 4.58
C ASP A 698 -9.81 -24.33 5.64
N SER A 699 -8.71 -25.05 5.34
CA SER A 699 -8.09 -25.95 6.32
C SER A 699 -7.61 -25.23 7.58
N TYR A 700 -7.07 -24.01 7.42
CA TYR A 700 -6.67 -23.17 8.55
C TYR A 700 -7.88 -22.59 9.29
N ILE A 701 -8.88 -22.11 8.58
CA ILE A 701 -10.11 -21.53 9.16
C ILE A 701 -10.85 -22.58 9.98
N GLN A 702 -10.99 -23.80 9.46
CA GLN A 702 -11.62 -24.93 10.19
C GLN A 702 -10.83 -25.33 11.44
N ALA A 703 -9.52 -25.14 11.44
CA ALA A 703 -8.67 -25.31 12.62
C ALA A 703 -8.70 -24.12 13.60
N GLY A 704 -9.53 -23.10 13.33
CA GLY A 704 -9.64 -21.89 14.15
C GLY A 704 -8.48 -20.89 13.94
N ASP A 705 -7.75 -21.01 12.83
CA ASP A 705 -6.60 -20.14 12.50
C ASP A 705 -6.91 -19.23 11.31
N ASP A 706 -7.76 -18.23 11.54
CA ASP A 706 -8.12 -17.24 10.51
C ASP A 706 -6.91 -16.43 10.04
N TYR A 707 -5.91 -16.22 10.90
CA TYR A 707 -4.71 -15.49 10.54
C TYR A 707 -3.97 -16.16 9.37
N ASN A 708 -3.72 -17.47 9.48
CA ASN A 708 -3.07 -18.21 8.40
C ASN A 708 -4.02 -18.42 7.21
N GLY A 709 -5.33 -18.53 7.41
CA GLY A 709 -6.31 -18.56 6.33
C GLY A 709 -6.27 -17.29 5.46
N ILE A 710 -6.24 -16.11 6.10
CA ILE A 710 -6.09 -14.81 5.40
C ILE A 710 -4.70 -14.70 4.76
N MET A 711 -3.65 -15.18 5.46
CA MET A 711 -2.27 -15.16 4.95
C MET A 711 -2.12 -15.93 3.64
N VAL A 712 -2.72 -17.13 3.55
CA VAL A 712 -2.72 -17.95 2.32
C VAL A 712 -3.27 -17.14 1.14
N LYS A 713 -4.43 -16.53 1.29
CA LYS A 713 -5.07 -15.75 0.22
C LYS A 713 -4.25 -14.51 -0.16
N ALA A 714 -3.73 -13.79 0.84
CA ALA A 714 -2.89 -12.62 0.60
C ALA A 714 -1.58 -12.97 -0.13
N VAL A 715 -0.98 -14.12 0.17
CA VAL A 715 0.23 -14.61 -0.50
C VAL A 715 -0.08 -15.12 -1.91
N ALA A 716 -1.19 -15.86 -2.09
CA ALA A 716 -1.63 -16.33 -3.41
C ALA A 716 -1.85 -15.18 -4.39
N ASP A 717 -2.48 -14.09 -3.93
CA ASP A 717 -2.68 -12.88 -4.71
C ASP A 717 -1.34 -12.26 -5.17
N ARG A 718 -0.33 -12.21 -4.28
CA ARG A 718 1.01 -11.74 -4.67
C ARG A 718 1.71 -12.68 -5.66
N LEU A 719 1.51 -13.98 -5.56
CA LEU A 719 2.05 -14.96 -6.51
C LEU A 719 1.42 -14.79 -7.90
N ALA A 720 0.12 -14.49 -8.00
CA ALA A 720 -0.55 -14.23 -9.28
C ALA A 720 0.00 -12.97 -9.96
N GLU A 721 0.19 -11.89 -9.21
CA GLU A 721 0.81 -10.66 -9.74
C GLU A 721 2.27 -10.89 -10.14
N ALA A 722 3.04 -11.60 -9.32
CA ALA A 722 4.41 -11.99 -9.62
C ALA A 722 4.48 -12.85 -10.91
N PHE A 723 3.50 -13.72 -11.12
CA PHE A 723 3.42 -14.52 -12.34
C PHE A 723 3.13 -13.65 -13.58
N ALA A 724 2.23 -12.67 -13.46
CA ALA A 724 1.98 -11.72 -14.54
C ALA A 724 3.23 -10.91 -14.89
N GLU A 725 4.03 -10.49 -13.90
CA GLU A 725 5.31 -9.79 -14.13
C GLU A 725 6.36 -10.70 -14.78
N TYR A 726 6.60 -11.87 -14.21
CA TYR A 726 7.50 -12.87 -14.75
C TYR A 726 7.14 -13.24 -16.19
N LEU A 727 5.86 -13.53 -16.44
CA LEU A 727 5.40 -13.92 -17.78
C LEU A 727 5.57 -12.79 -18.78
N HIS A 728 5.31 -11.53 -18.40
CA HIS A 728 5.55 -10.38 -19.27
C HIS A 728 7.04 -10.24 -19.64
N GLU A 729 7.95 -10.48 -18.70
CA GLU A 729 9.38 -10.52 -19.01
C GLU A 729 9.69 -11.65 -20.02
N GLN A 730 9.16 -12.86 -19.81
CA GLN A 730 9.35 -13.99 -20.73
C GLN A 730 8.78 -13.68 -22.13
N VAL A 731 7.64 -12.96 -22.20
CA VAL A 731 7.07 -12.49 -23.46
C VAL A 731 8.02 -11.53 -24.16
N ARG A 732 8.53 -10.53 -23.48
CA ARG A 732 9.44 -9.52 -24.04
C ARG A 732 10.74 -10.15 -24.56
N LYS A 733 11.30 -11.10 -23.80
CA LYS A 733 12.61 -11.72 -24.11
C LYS A 733 12.52 -12.90 -25.05
N HIS A 734 11.49 -13.75 -24.90
CA HIS A 734 11.47 -15.07 -25.52
C HIS A 734 10.27 -15.30 -26.44
N TYR A 735 9.03 -15.24 -25.93
CA TYR A 735 7.84 -15.59 -26.72
C TYR A 735 7.56 -14.60 -27.85
N TRP A 736 7.66 -13.31 -27.55
CA TRP A 736 7.62 -12.26 -28.58
C TRP A 736 9.02 -11.89 -29.05
N GLY A 737 9.92 -11.56 -28.13
CA GLY A 737 11.34 -11.34 -28.41
C GLY A 737 11.67 -9.94 -28.91
N TYR A 738 10.88 -8.91 -28.55
CA TYR A 738 11.18 -7.52 -28.92
C TYR A 738 12.19 -6.84 -27.98
N ALA A 739 12.51 -7.45 -26.83
CA ALA A 739 13.49 -6.96 -25.87
C ALA A 739 14.40 -8.09 -25.37
N LYS A 740 15.09 -8.79 -26.30
CA LYS A 740 15.89 -10.01 -26.00
C LYS A 740 17.03 -9.76 -25.03
N ASP A 741 17.61 -8.57 -25.05
CA ASP A 741 18.78 -8.20 -24.24
C ASP A 741 18.38 -7.47 -22.95
N GLU A 742 17.08 -7.44 -22.59
CA GLU A 742 16.59 -6.81 -21.37
C GLU A 742 17.16 -7.50 -20.13
N ALA A 743 17.74 -6.71 -19.23
CA ALA A 743 18.26 -7.15 -17.94
C ALA A 743 17.82 -6.13 -16.86
N LEU A 744 16.59 -6.23 -16.40
CA LEU A 744 15.99 -5.35 -15.42
C LEU A 744 15.95 -6.03 -14.05
N SER A 745 16.25 -5.28 -13.00
CA SER A 745 16.03 -5.72 -11.62
C SER A 745 14.52 -5.79 -11.31
N ASN A 746 14.13 -6.54 -10.28
CA ASN A 746 12.73 -6.60 -9.85
C ASN A 746 12.17 -5.20 -9.53
N GLU A 747 12.96 -4.33 -8.91
CA GLU A 747 12.56 -2.93 -8.66
C GLU A 747 12.30 -2.16 -9.95
N ALA A 748 13.11 -2.38 -10.99
CA ALA A 748 12.91 -1.74 -12.29
C ALA A 748 11.66 -2.29 -13.01
N LEU A 749 11.35 -3.59 -12.85
CA LEU A 749 10.14 -4.21 -13.35
C LEU A 749 8.90 -3.61 -12.65
N ILE A 750 8.90 -3.51 -11.33
CA ILE A 750 7.82 -2.89 -10.53
C ILE A 750 7.62 -1.41 -10.94
N ARG A 751 8.68 -0.72 -11.33
CA ARG A 751 8.62 0.66 -11.85
C ARG A 751 8.30 0.77 -13.34
N GLU A 752 7.94 -0.33 -13.97
CA GLU A 752 7.54 -0.38 -15.38
C GLU A 752 8.61 0.19 -16.35
N LYS A 753 9.91 -0.07 -16.05
CA LYS A 753 11.04 0.41 -16.87
C LYS A 753 11.27 -0.40 -18.14
N TYR A 754 10.33 -1.21 -18.54
CA TYR A 754 10.37 -2.07 -19.72
C TYR A 754 9.64 -1.43 -20.92
N GLN A 755 9.93 -1.92 -22.13
CA GLN A 755 9.18 -1.58 -23.33
C GLN A 755 7.85 -2.34 -23.40
N GLY A 756 6.80 -1.69 -23.91
CA GLY A 756 5.47 -2.28 -24.01
C GLY A 756 4.65 -2.17 -22.72
N ILE A 757 3.42 -2.62 -22.76
CA ILE A 757 2.48 -2.59 -21.63
C ILE A 757 1.61 -3.86 -21.58
N ARG A 758 1.06 -4.17 -20.39
CA ARG A 758 0.12 -5.27 -20.17
C ARG A 758 -1.21 -4.79 -19.53
N PRO A 759 -1.99 -3.95 -20.21
CA PRO A 759 -3.24 -3.44 -19.64
C PRO A 759 -4.26 -4.56 -19.45
N ALA A 760 -5.00 -4.48 -18.35
CA ALA A 760 -6.02 -5.46 -17.95
C ALA A 760 -7.44 -4.88 -18.09
N PRO A 761 -8.42 -5.65 -18.64
CA PRO A 761 -9.82 -5.25 -18.61
C PRO A 761 -10.36 -5.08 -17.19
N GLY A 762 -11.07 -3.98 -16.96
CA GLY A 762 -11.52 -3.54 -15.64
C GLY A 762 -10.60 -2.51 -14.96
N TYR A 763 -9.45 -2.16 -15.58
CA TYR A 763 -8.50 -1.16 -15.09
C TYR A 763 -8.51 0.12 -15.93
N ALA A 764 -7.80 1.13 -15.49
CA ALA A 764 -7.90 2.50 -15.98
C ALA A 764 -7.77 2.68 -17.50
N ALA A 765 -6.92 1.89 -18.16
CA ALA A 765 -6.70 1.98 -19.63
C ALA A 765 -7.72 1.15 -20.44
N CYS A 766 -8.33 0.14 -19.81
CA CYS A 766 -9.31 -0.75 -20.42
C CYS A 766 -10.44 -1.01 -19.40
N PRO A 767 -11.29 -0.02 -19.08
CA PRO A 767 -12.17 -0.10 -17.91
C PRO A 767 -13.34 -1.07 -18.05
N GLU A 768 -13.68 -1.50 -19.27
CA GLU A 768 -14.82 -2.37 -19.54
C GLU A 768 -14.46 -3.85 -19.28
N HIS A 769 -15.22 -4.49 -18.39
CA HIS A 769 -14.92 -5.82 -17.87
C HIS A 769 -15.20 -6.97 -18.84
N THR A 770 -16.17 -6.79 -19.79
CA THR A 770 -16.60 -7.89 -20.68
C THR A 770 -15.52 -8.24 -21.72
N GLU A 771 -14.52 -7.38 -21.92
CA GLU A 771 -13.34 -7.68 -22.75
C GLU A 771 -12.56 -8.91 -22.25
N LYS A 772 -12.72 -9.31 -20.97
CA LYS A 772 -12.16 -10.56 -20.45
C LYS A 772 -12.74 -11.79 -21.17
N GLN A 773 -14.02 -11.74 -21.60
CA GLN A 773 -14.62 -12.87 -22.34
C GLN A 773 -13.86 -13.15 -23.64
N LEU A 774 -13.46 -12.09 -24.36
CA LEU A 774 -12.67 -12.24 -25.57
C LEU A 774 -11.31 -12.92 -25.28
N ILE A 775 -10.64 -12.55 -24.19
CA ILE A 775 -9.39 -13.20 -23.74
C ILE A 775 -9.64 -14.68 -23.44
N TRP A 776 -10.75 -14.99 -22.71
CA TRP A 776 -11.12 -16.39 -22.39
C TRP A 776 -11.35 -17.25 -23.62
N ASP A 777 -12.06 -16.71 -24.58
CA ASP A 777 -12.38 -17.39 -25.84
C ASP A 777 -11.13 -17.59 -26.72
N LEU A 778 -10.32 -16.55 -26.90
CA LEU A 778 -9.09 -16.60 -27.70
C LEU A 778 -8.07 -17.58 -27.15
N LEU A 779 -7.92 -17.63 -25.83
CA LEU A 779 -6.90 -18.43 -25.14
C LEU A 779 -7.43 -19.79 -24.66
N SER A 780 -8.73 -20.04 -24.74
CA SER A 780 -9.38 -21.22 -24.10
C SER A 780 -8.93 -21.35 -22.63
N VAL A 781 -9.04 -20.25 -21.85
CA VAL A 781 -8.43 -20.10 -20.52
C VAL A 781 -8.86 -21.19 -19.57
N GLU A 782 -10.16 -21.51 -19.50
CA GLU A 782 -10.69 -22.51 -18.59
C GLU A 782 -10.09 -23.90 -18.86
N ALA A 783 -9.94 -24.28 -20.13
CA ALA A 783 -9.38 -25.56 -20.52
C ALA A 783 -7.89 -25.70 -20.17
N HIS A 784 -7.11 -24.63 -20.25
CA HIS A 784 -5.67 -24.64 -19.99
C HIS A 784 -5.29 -24.43 -18.53
N THR A 785 -6.08 -23.67 -17.78
CA THR A 785 -5.71 -23.21 -16.43
C THR A 785 -6.68 -23.65 -15.34
N GLY A 786 -7.93 -23.93 -15.69
CA GLY A 786 -9.02 -24.14 -14.73
C GLY A 786 -9.66 -22.83 -14.22
N MET A 787 -9.16 -21.67 -14.63
CA MET A 787 -9.72 -20.36 -14.25
C MET A 787 -11.09 -20.14 -14.89
N LYS A 788 -12.01 -19.52 -14.15
CA LYS A 788 -13.38 -19.22 -14.63
C LYS A 788 -13.69 -17.74 -14.47
N LEU A 789 -14.67 -17.26 -15.23
CA LEU A 789 -15.27 -15.94 -15.07
C LEU A 789 -16.63 -16.07 -14.37
N THR A 790 -16.91 -15.18 -13.43
CA THR A 790 -18.26 -15.02 -12.86
C THR A 790 -19.16 -14.26 -13.83
N GLU A 791 -20.45 -14.14 -13.49
CA GLU A 791 -21.41 -13.34 -14.27
C GLU A 791 -21.01 -11.85 -14.39
N SER A 792 -20.24 -11.35 -13.47
CA SER A 792 -19.71 -9.98 -13.45
C SER A 792 -18.27 -9.88 -13.99
N TYR A 793 -17.80 -10.93 -14.63
CA TYR A 793 -16.44 -11.05 -15.16
C TYR A 793 -15.33 -10.89 -14.12
N ALA A 794 -15.58 -11.23 -12.87
CA ALA A 794 -14.52 -11.51 -11.89
C ALA A 794 -13.87 -12.85 -12.21
N MET A 795 -12.57 -12.96 -11.98
CA MET A 795 -11.80 -14.19 -12.19
C MET A 795 -11.84 -15.07 -10.94
N TRP A 796 -12.02 -16.36 -11.12
CA TRP A 796 -11.88 -17.36 -10.05
C TRP A 796 -10.80 -18.39 -10.45
N PRO A 797 -9.82 -18.73 -9.57
CA PRO A 797 -9.60 -18.22 -8.21
C PRO A 797 -9.39 -16.70 -8.16
N GLY A 798 -9.60 -16.07 -6.98
CA GLY A 798 -9.41 -14.64 -6.80
C GLY A 798 -7.99 -14.18 -7.11
N ALA A 799 -6.99 -14.98 -6.74
CA ALA A 799 -5.58 -14.77 -7.06
C ALA A 799 -5.27 -15.05 -8.54
N SER A 800 -5.77 -14.20 -9.42
CA SER A 800 -5.65 -14.32 -10.89
C SER A 800 -5.46 -12.98 -11.56
N VAL A 801 -4.75 -12.96 -12.69
CA VAL A 801 -4.52 -11.76 -13.51
C VAL A 801 -4.71 -12.09 -14.99
N SER A 802 -5.37 -11.21 -15.76
CA SER A 802 -5.50 -11.34 -17.20
C SER A 802 -5.38 -10.00 -17.91
N GLY A 803 -4.93 -9.98 -19.13
CA GLY A 803 -4.76 -8.74 -19.88
C GLY A 803 -4.26 -8.92 -21.29
N TRP A 804 -3.95 -7.80 -21.91
CA TRP A 804 -3.39 -7.68 -23.25
C TRP A 804 -1.89 -7.37 -23.17
N TYR A 805 -1.15 -7.66 -24.25
CA TYR A 805 0.21 -7.20 -24.47
C TYR A 805 0.29 -6.32 -25.71
N PHE A 806 0.80 -5.10 -25.53
CA PHE A 806 1.13 -4.17 -26.63
C PHE A 806 2.63 -3.92 -26.61
N ALA A 807 3.32 -4.21 -27.71
CA ALA A 807 4.79 -4.21 -27.79
C ALA A 807 5.39 -2.89 -28.28
N HIS A 808 4.57 -1.94 -28.76
CA HIS A 808 5.07 -0.69 -29.36
C HIS A 808 5.97 0.07 -28.37
N PRO A 809 7.13 0.63 -28.78
CA PRO A 809 8.02 1.36 -27.87
C PRO A 809 7.37 2.54 -27.15
N ASP A 810 6.43 3.23 -27.81
CA ASP A 810 5.69 4.36 -27.24
C ASP A 810 4.45 3.93 -26.43
N ALA A 811 4.20 2.62 -26.29
CA ALA A 811 3.08 2.14 -25.51
C ALA A 811 3.28 2.52 -24.03
N LYS A 812 2.26 3.09 -23.41
CA LYS A 812 2.27 3.50 -22.02
C LYS A 812 0.90 3.36 -21.38
N TYR A 813 0.89 3.20 -20.06
CA TYR A 813 -0.35 3.20 -19.31
C TYR A 813 -0.97 4.60 -19.24
N PHE A 814 -2.29 4.64 -19.29
CA PHE A 814 -3.10 5.86 -19.17
C PHE A 814 -4.46 5.52 -18.57
N ALA A 815 -5.18 6.52 -18.11
CA ALA A 815 -6.57 6.36 -17.66
C ALA A 815 -7.52 6.93 -18.72
N VAL A 816 -8.52 6.15 -19.13
CA VAL A 816 -9.61 6.61 -20.00
C VAL A 816 -10.41 7.72 -19.30
N ALA A 817 -10.61 7.55 -17.99
CA ALA A 817 -11.38 8.47 -17.14
C ALA A 817 -12.85 8.62 -17.61
N LYS A 818 -13.40 9.85 -17.64
CA LYS A 818 -14.78 10.08 -18.04
C LYS A 818 -14.94 10.15 -19.58
N ILE A 819 -15.99 9.52 -20.09
CA ILE A 819 -16.39 9.51 -21.49
C ILE A 819 -17.74 10.18 -21.67
N GLN A 820 -18.05 10.62 -22.88
CA GLN A 820 -19.29 11.31 -23.24
C GLN A 820 -20.27 10.34 -23.93
N SER A 821 -21.54 10.71 -24.01
CA SER A 821 -22.60 9.91 -24.60
C SER A 821 -22.32 9.50 -26.06
N ASP A 822 -21.65 10.37 -26.85
CA ASP A 822 -21.27 10.06 -28.22
C ASP A 822 -20.31 8.86 -28.32
N GLN A 823 -19.40 8.67 -27.35
CA GLN A 823 -18.55 7.49 -27.31
C GLN A 823 -19.31 6.26 -26.78
N VAL A 824 -20.24 6.41 -25.87
CA VAL A 824 -21.08 5.29 -25.40
C VAL A 824 -21.91 4.73 -26.55
N GLU A 825 -22.54 5.61 -27.35
CA GLU A 825 -23.29 5.23 -28.53
C GLU A 825 -22.40 4.53 -29.59
N ASP A 826 -21.21 5.09 -29.85
CA ASP A 826 -20.21 4.50 -30.76
C ASP A 826 -19.75 3.12 -30.25
N TYR A 827 -19.49 3.00 -28.96
CA TYR A 827 -19.06 1.73 -28.35
C TYR A 827 -20.16 0.66 -28.40
N ALA A 828 -21.39 1.03 -28.04
CA ALA A 828 -22.56 0.16 -28.16
C ALA A 828 -22.71 -0.38 -29.58
N LYS A 829 -22.58 0.48 -30.59
CA LYS A 829 -22.66 0.10 -31.99
C LYS A 829 -21.53 -0.85 -32.40
N ARG A 830 -20.28 -0.61 -31.95
CA ARG A 830 -19.12 -1.48 -32.25
C ARG A 830 -19.25 -2.86 -31.62
N LYS A 831 -19.74 -2.92 -30.36
CA LYS A 831 -20.02 -4.16 -29.62
C LYS A 831 -21.29 -4.89 -30.11
N GLY A 832 -22.19 -4.24 -30.86
CA GLY A 832 -23.50 -4.78 -31.19
C GLY A 832 -24.47 -4.82 -30.03
N TRP A 833 -24.31 -3.92 -29.06
CA TRP A 833 -25.09 -3.80 -27.84
C TRP A 833 -26.22 -2.78 -27.96
N THR A 834 -27.18 -2.87 -27.06
CA THR A 834 -28.11 -1.76 -26.81
C THR A 834 -27.37 -0.63 -26.06
N LEU A 835 -27.90 0.58 -26.13
CA LEU A 835 -27.36 1.70 -25.40
C LEU A 835 -27.39 1.43 -23.88
N GLU A 836 -28.49 0.88 -23.39
CA GLU A 836 -28.68 0.51 -21.98
C GLU A 836 -27.61 -0.50 -21.50
N GLU A 837 -27.27 -1.48 -22.33
CA GLU A 837 -26.24 -2.45 -22.01
C GLU A 837 -24.83 -1.79 -21.95
N ALA A 838 -24.53 -0.90 -22.90
CA ALA A 838 -23.29 -0.13 -22.87
C ALA A 838 -23.21 0.80 -21.65
N GLU A 839 -24.28 1.50 -21.30
CA GLU A 839 -24.34 2.35 -20.11
C GLU A 839 -24.16 1.53 -18.82
N LYS A 840 -24.72 0.33 -18.76
CA LYS A 840 -24.51 -0.59 -17.62
C LYS A 840 -23.02 -0.90 -17.40
N TRP A 841 -22.31 -1.32 -18.44
CA TRP A 841 -20.91 -1.75 -18.33
C TRP A 841 -19.91 -0.59 -18.25
N LEU A 842 -20.28 0.57 -18.80
CA LEU A 842 -19.46 1.78 -18.77
C LEU A 842 -19.85 2.77 -17.68
N GLY A 843 -20.83 2.44 -16.84
CA GLY A 843 -21.42 3.33 -15.82
C GLY A 843 -20.40 4.15 -15.02
N PRO A 844 -19.32 3.56 -14.49
CA PRO A 844 -18.27 4.28 -13.75
C PRO A 844 -17.52 5.33 -14.58
N ASN A 845 -17.51 5.17 -15.91
CA ASN A 845 -16.83 6.06 -16.83
C ASN A 845 -17.75 7.11 -17.46
N LEU A 846 -19.07 7.02 -17.24
CA LEU A 846 -20.00 8.02 -17.78
C LEU A 846 -19.77 9.38 -17.12
N SER A 847 -19.78 10.45 -17.92
CA SER A 847 -19.90 11.80 -17.41
C SER A 847 -21.36 12.07 -17.05
N ASP A 848 -21.59 12.62 -15.86
CA ASP A 848 -22.91 13.00 -15.37
C ASP A 848 -23.59 14.00 -16.32
#